data_2caf6fa4f60ac3afd3eade3e6a8220b7
#
_entry.id   2caf6fa4f60ac3afd3eade3e6a8220b7
#
_cell.length_a   1.000
_cell.length_b   1.000
_cell.length_c   1.000
_cell.angle_alpha   90.00
_cell.angle_beta   90.00
_cell.angle_gamma   90.00
#
_symmetry.space_group_name_H-M   'P 1'
#
loop_
_entity.id
_entity.type
_entity.pdbx_description
1 polymer ?
#
loop_
_entity_poly.entity_id
_entity_poly.type
_entity_poly.pdbx_seq_one_letter_code
_entity_poly.pdbx_strand_id
1 'polypeptide(L)'
;MFRTALRNVLAHKARLLMTVLAVMLGVAFVSGTLVFTNTISDAFQKSSAKGFDHVDVAVQPKYQDSEGDKLGRTPELTRAMLDKSADVPGAASAIGVVQGFTAIADKDGKLIGGGFRSEAANYWDAKDPRYPLTDGTAPHGRDQVAIDAETAKRAGYKVGDTVRISVDGPVLTPTVSGVFTTDDGNVAAGGSLALFDTATAQQLFGKPGTYDEIDVAARPGTSQSALRAQLDRALPEGLTETTTGKKLADDQAEMIASSMSSMKQGLLVFAGIALFVGTFIIANTFTMLVAQRTKELALLRAVGASRRQVTRSVLIEAFVVGLIAAVTGLVAGAGIGAGLRSLIGSFGATVPDGPLVITPGTVLAALAVGILVTMLAAWLPGRRAAKIPPVAAMSSLHAKATTKSLVLRNTLGALFSAAGIAVVLAATTMNSSDGQGPMGLGAVLLIIGVFILTPLLSRPLIAAAAPVLRAFGVSGKLARQNSVRNPRRTAATASALMIGLTLITGMTVLAGSLQHSIDRMASAAIKADYVVSMANGNELSPDVGRTLEETAGVTASSPLRNAPARIDRETEYLTGVDGGTIGKLTDLTVDDGSFKVGGTQVVVDEDTATSHGWRVGSDFTAGYEDGRKERLTVAGVYEGNEMIRGIMLDNATLSPHQTDPADMQIMVKTADGASAATKDKLEKALGSNPAVRVQSKKDISNEIARSFTLVLNMLYGLLAMAVIVAVLGVINTLAMSVFERSQEIGMLRAIGLDRKSVKRMVRLESLVISLFGGVLGVGLGVFFGWAAGQLLGTKMPTYELVLPWTRMGIFLLLAAAVGVLAALWPARRAARLNMLAAIKSE
;
A
#
# COMPACT_ATOMS: atom_id res chain seq x y z
N MET A 1 3.89 -44.68 -20.46
CA MET A 1 4.49 -43.40 -20.08
C MET A 1 3.78 -42.72 -18.89
N PHE A 2 2.47 -42.52 -18.88
CA PHE A 2 1.76 -41.89 -17.75
C PHE A 2 1.86 -42.69 -16.44
N ARG A 3 1.61 -44.01 -16.48
CA ARG A 3 1.77 -44.93 -15.32
C ARG A 3 3.19 -44.98 -14.77
N THR A 4 4.22 -44.89 -15.63
CA THR A 4 5.62 -44.80 -15.20
C THR A 4 5.94 -43.46 -14.55
N ALA A 5 5.46 -42.35 -15.10
CA ALA A 5 5.61 -41.02 -14.50
C ALA A 5 4.95 -40.95 -13.10
N LEU A 6 3.73 -41.49 -12.95
CA LEU A 6 3.02 -41.51 -11.66
C LEU A 6 3.72 -42.39 -10.62
N ARG A 7 4.21 -43.58 -11.00
CA ARG A 7 5.00 -44.44 -10.10
C ARG A 7 6.29 -43.78 -9.66
N ASN A 8 6.95 -43.02 -10.54
CA ASN A 8 8.15 -42.27 -10.22
C ASN A 8 7.87 -41.10 -9.23
N VAL A 9 6.76 -40.42 -9.39
CA VAL A 9 6.29 -39.38 -8.42
C VAL A 9 6.13 -40.05 -7.04
N LEU A 10 5.50 -41.22 -6.96
CA LEU A 10 5.25 -41.92 -5.71
C LEU A 10 6.52 -42.51 -5.08
N ALA A 11 7.51 -42.92 -5.90
CA ALA A 11 8.77 -43.49 -5.41
C ALA A 11 9.72 -42.44 -4.80
N HIS A 12 9.60 -41.15 -5.17
CA HIS A 12 10.50 -40.08 -4.73
C HIS A 12 9.80 -38.99 -3.88
N LYS A 13 8.84 -39.39 -3.04
CA LYS A 13 7.95 -38.48 -2.27
C LYS A 13 8.67 -37.33 -1.55
N ALA A 14 9.78 -37.59 -0.85
CA ALA A 14 10.48 -36.57 -0.06
C ALA A 14 11.14 -35.45 -0.89
N ARG A 15 11.55 -35.75 -2.13
CA ARG A 15 12.18 -34.77 -3.04
C ARG A 15 11.13 -33.94 -3.74
N LEU A 16 10.07 -34.58 -4.19
CA LEU A 16 8.96 -33.93 -4.85
C LEU A 16 8.19 -33.02 -3.87
N LEU A 17 8.12 -33.37 -2.58
CA LEU A 17 7.52 -32.55 -1.55
C LEU A 17 8.13 -31.16 -1.50
N MET A 18 9.46 -31.03 -1.57
CA MET A 18 10.14 -29.73 -1.57
C MET A 18 9.80 -28.90 -2.82
N THR A 19 9.68 -29.57 -3.97
CA THR A 19 9.27 -28.89 -5.22
C THR A 19 7.81 -28.46 -5.15
N VAL A 20 6.92 -29.34 -4.68
CA VAL A 20 5.50 -29.04 -4.48
C VAL A 20 5.35 -27.87 -3.51
N LEU A 21 6.09 -27.86 -2.38
CA LEU A 21 6.05 -26.77 -1.41
C LEU A 21 6.49 -25.42 -2.02
N ALA A 22 7.56 -25.42 -2.81
CA ALA A 22 8.03 -24.19 -3.45
C ALA A 22 7.01 -23.64 -4.47
N VAL A 23 6.40 -24.51 -5.29
CA VAL A 23 5.34 -24.12 -6.25
C VAL A 23 4.07 -23.72 -5.50
N MET A 24 3.67 -24.49 -4.50
CA MET A 24 2.50 -24.24 -3.66
C MET A 24 2.56 -22.86 -3.02
N LEU A 25 3.72 -22.46 -2.45
CA LEU A 25 3.89 -21.14 -1.85
C LEU A 25 3.77 -20.02 -2.88
N GLY A 26 4.33 -20.19 -4.09
CA GLY A 26 4.16 -19.23 -5.18
C GLY A 26 2.71 -19.11 -5.63
N VAL A 27 2.00 -20.23 -5.78
CA VAL A 27 0.56 -20.25 -6.10
C VAL A 27 -0.25 -19.67 -4.96
N ALA A 28 0.05 -20.04 -3.71
CA ALA A 28 -0.65 -19.55 -2.52
C ALA A 28 -0.54 -18.03 -2.37
N PHE A 29 0.62 -17.47 -2.73
CA PHE A 29 0.80 -16.02 -2.71
C PHE A 29 -0.07 -15.33 -3.78
N VAL A 30 -0.04 -15.81 -5.03
CA VAL A 30 -0.86 -15.25 -6.13
C VAL A 30 -2.35 -15.41 -5.82
N SER A 31 -2.79 -16.61 -5.45
CA SER A 31 -4.20 -16.87 -5.15
C SER A 31 -4.65 -16.15 -3.87
N GLY A 32 -3.79 -16.07 -2.84
CA GLY A 32 -4.08 -15.33 -1.61
C GLY A 32 -4.28 -13.84 -1.85
N THR A 33 -3.42 -13.22 -2.66
CA THR A 33 -3.60 -11.84 -3.10
C THR A 33 -4.93 -11.64 -3.84
N LEU A 34 -5.24 -12.51 -4.80
CA LEU A 34 -6.48 -12.40 -5.57
C LEU A 34 -7.73 -12.66 -4.72
N VAL A 35 -7.71 -13.66 -3.86
CA VAL A 35 -8.82 -13.94 -2.92
C VAL A 35 -9.02 -12.76 -1.97
N PHE A 36 -7.95 -12.24 -1.39
CA PHE A 36 -8.00 -11.10 -0.48
C PHE A 36 -8.59 -9.86 -1.16
N THR A 37 -8.05 -9.45 -2.31
CA THR A 37 -8.52 -8.25 -3.01
C THR A 37 -9.94 -8.41 -3.54
N ASN A 38 -10.31 -9.58 -4.07
CA ASN A 38 -11.67 -9.82 -4.54
C ASN A 38 -12.67 -9.86 -3.39
N THR A 39 -12.31 -10.45 -2.24
CA THR A 39 -13.17 -10.52 -1.05
C THR A 39 -13.44 -9.13 -0.48
N ILE A 40 -12.40 -8.30 -0.36
CA ILE A 40 -12.56 -6.92 0.12
C ILE A 40 -13.37 -6.10 -0.87
N SER A 41 -13.05 -6.15 -2.17
CA SER A 41 -13.79 -5.42 -3.20
C SER A 41 -15.28 -5.79 -3.22
N ASP A 42 -15.60 -7.08 -3.17
CA ASP A 42 -16.97 -7.58 -3.16
C ASP A 42 -17.72 -7.13 -1.89
N ALA A 43 -17.07 -7.20 -0.72
CA ALA A 43 -17.66 -6.77 0.54
C ALA A 43 -18.00 -5.26 0.53
N PHE A 44 -17.08 -4.41 0.06
CA PHE A 44 -17.33 -2.98 -0.07
C PHE A 44 -18.38 -2.65 -1.13
N GLN A 45 -18.33 -3.30 -2.31
CA GLN A 45 -19.31 -3.08 -3.36
C GLN A 45 -20.72 -3.47 -2.93
N LYS A 46 -20.89 -4.62 -2.26
CA LYS A 46 -22.19 -5.07 -1.75
C LYS A 46 -22.70 -4.19 -0.64
N SER A 47 -21.83 -3.75 0.28
CA SER A 47 -22.21 -2.83 1.34
C SER A 47 -22.63 -1.48 0.78
N SER A 48 -21.87 -0.94 -0.18
CA SER A 48 -22.20 0.32 -0.83
C SER A 48 -23.48 0.24 -1.68
N ALA A 49 -23.66 -0.84 -2.46
CA ALA A 49 -24.86 -1.00 -3.28
C ALA A 49 -26.15 -1.03 -2.45
N LYS A 50 -26.13 -1.67 -1.28
CA LYS A 50 -27.27 -1.71 -0.36
C LYS A 50 -27.70 -0.33 0.13
N GLY A 51 -26.74 0.61 0.32
CA GLY A 51 -27.06 1.98 0.71
C GLY A 51 -27.96 2.72 -0.29
N PHE A 52 -28.01 2.27 -1.55
CA PHE A 52 -28.85 2.83 -2.61
C PHE A 52 -30.14 2.03 -2.90
N ASP A 53 -30.41 0.96 -2.15
CA ASP A 53 -31.60 0.09 -2.41
C ASP A 53 -32.92 0.83 -2.27
N HIS A 54 -32.95 1.95 -1.54
CA HIS A 54 -34.13 2.77 -1.28
C HIS A 54 -34.20 4.04 -2.13
N VAL A 55 -33.25 4.23 -3.05
CA VAL A 55 -33.15 5.43 -3.90
C VAL A 55 -33.29 5.00 -5.36
N ASP A 56 -34.43 5.34 -5.99
CA ASP A 56 -34.60 5.09 -7.41
C ASP A 56 -33.99 6.20 -8.27
N VAL A 57 -34.16 7.46 -7.85
CA VAL A 57 -33.52 8.62 -8.47
C VAL A 57 -33.10 9.60 -7.39
N ALA A 58 -31.85 10.01 -7.39
CA ALA A 58 -31.36 11.12 -6.59
C ALA A 58 -31.35 12.41 -7.42
N VAL A 59 -31.75 13.50 -6.82
CA VAL A 59 -31.64 14.85 -7.36
C VAL A 59 -30.56 15.57 -6.58
N GLN A 60 -29.52 15.97 -7.26
CA GLN A 60 -28.36 16.65 -6.70
C GLN A 60 -28.22 18.05 -7.27
N PRO A 61 -27.61 19.01 -6.56
CA PRO A 61 -27.32 20.34 -7.11
C PRO A 61 -26.29 20.19 -8.24
N LYS A 62 -26.55 20.81 -9.38
CA LYS A 62 -25.62 20.82 -10.51
C LYS A 62 -24.64 21.98 -10.34
N TYR A 63 -23.36 21.61 -10.14
CA TYR A 63 -22.31 22.62 -10.08
C TYR A 63 -22.30 23.46 -11.36
N GLN A 64 -22.30 24.79 -11.18
CA GLN A 64 -22.18 25.74 -12.28
C GLN A 64 -20.73 26.18 -12.39
N ASP A 65 -20.12 25.86 -13.51
CA ASP A 65 -18.72 26.21 -13.77
C ASP A 65 -18.49 27.72 -13.72
N SER A 66 -17.28 28.11 -13.44
CA SER A 66 -16.81 29.48 -13.52
C SER A 66 -16.99 30.04 -14.93
N GLU A 67 -17.69 31.15 -15.07
CA GLU A 67 -17.92 31.79 -16.36
C GLU A 67 -17.39 33.25 -16.34
N GLY A 68 -16.43 33.53 -17.23
CA GLY A 68 -15.76 34.80 -17.28
C GLY A 68 -15.01 35.08 -15.97
N ASP A 69 -15.43 36.17 -15.29
CA ASP A 69 -14.85 36.61 -14.02
C ASP A 69 -15.64 36.12 -12.78
N LYS A 70 -16.67 35.29 -12.99
CA LYS A 70 -17.46 34.73 -11.88
C LYS A 70 -16.93 33.38 -11.48
N LEU A 71 -16.84 33.14 -10.18
CA LEU A 71 -16.55 31.84 -9.63
C LEU A 71 -17.72 30.89 -9.83
N GLY A 72 -17.42 29.61 -9.98
CA GLY A 72 -18.42 28.57 -10.00
C GLY A 72 -19.15 28.48 -8.65
N ARG A 73 -20.41 28.04 -8.70
CA ARG A 73 -21.25 27.89 -7.49
C ARG A 73 -22.08 26.62 -7.55
N THR A 74 -22.36 26.09 -6.39
CA THR A 74 -23.34 25.00 -6.21
C THR A 74 -24.68 25.62 -5.84
N PRO A 75 -25.75 25.41 -6.64
CA PRO A 75 -27.08 25.92 -6.30
C PRO A 75 -27.67 25.12 -5.12
N GLU A 76 -28.57 25.77 -4.37
CA GLU A 76 -29.24 25.12 -3.26
C GLU A 76 -30.48 24.36 -3.72
N LEU A 77 -30.69 23.13 -3.20
CA LEU A 77 -31.95 22.39 -3.35
C LEU A 77 -32.94 22.88 -2.28
N THR A 78 -34.07 23.39 -2.73
CA THR A 78 -35.06 24.05 -1.86
C THR A 78 -36.26 23.14 -1.54
N ARG A 79 -37.01 23.50 -0.51
CA ARG A 79 -38.28 22.84 -0.19
C ARG A 79 -39.24 22.79 -1.38
N ALA A 80 -39.29 23.84 -2.20
CA ALA A 80 -40.15 23.86 -3.39
C ALA A 80 -39.71 22.83 -4.45
N MET A 81 -38.42 22.54 -4.56
CA MET A 81 -37.92 21.47 -5.43
C MET A 81 -38.25 20.08 -4.88
N LEU A 82 -38.17 19.89 -3.56
CA LEU A 82 -38.59 18.68 -2.89
C LEU A 82 -40.10 18.38 -3.13
N ASP A 83 -40.95 19.37 -2.91
CA ASP A 83 -42.40 19.23 -3.10
C ASP A 83 -42.72 18.92 -4.57
N LYS A 84 -42.07 19.56 -5.54
CA LYS A 84 -42.21 19.24 -6.97
C LYS A 84 -41.74 17.83 -7.29
N SER A 85 -40.65 17.35 -6.64
CA SER A 85 -40.19 15.98 -6.84
C SER A 85 -41.15 14.93 -6.29
N ALA A 86 -41.83 15.23 -5.18
CA ALA A 86 -42.86 14.38 -4.61
C ALA A 86 -44.15 14.32 -5.45
N ASP A 87 -44.47 15.42 -6.14
CA ASP A 87 -45.69 15.55 -6.97
C ASP A 87 -45.56 14.90 -8.35
N VAL A 88 -44.36 14.46 -8.77
CA VAL A 88 -44.16 13.77 -10.04
C VAL A 88 -44.98 12.46 -10.06
N PRO A 89 -45.75 12.17 -11.13
CA PRO A 89 -46.64 11.00 -11.18
C PRO A 89 -45.98 9.67 -10.92
N GLY A 90 -44.71 9.53 -11.30
CA GLY A 90 -43.90 8.32 -11.09
C GLY A 90 -43.31 8.18 -9.68
N ALA A 91 -43.33 9.23 -8.84
CA ALA A 91 -42.80 9.21 -7.51
C ALA A 91 -43.75 8.58 -6.50
N ALA A 92 -43.26 7.66 -5.68
CA ALA A 92 -43.96 7.12 -4.51
C ALA A 92 -43.75 8.00 -3.28
N SER A 93 -42.50 8.47 -3.09
CA SER A 93 -42.08 9.38 -2.03
C SER A 93 -40.86 10.18 -2.47
N ALA A 94 -40.65 11.33 -1.85
CA ALA A 94 -39.43 12.10 -1.97
C ALA A 94 -38.96 12.50 -0.56
N ILE A 95 -37.68 12.32 -0.29
CA ILE A 95 -37.05 12.57 0.99
C ILE A 95 -35.95 13.63 0.76
N GLY A 96 -35.99 14.71 1.52
CA GLY A 96 -34.91 15.69 1.54
C GLY A 96 -33.80 15.22 2.47
N VAL A 97 -32.62 15.07 1.94
CA VAL A 97 -31.44 14.60 2.66
C VAL A 97 -30.58 15.81 3.07
N VAL A 98 -30.20 15.85 4.33
CA VAL A 98 -29.24 16.79 4.88
C VAL A 98 -28.11 15.98 5.51
N GLN A 99 -26.91 16.18 5.04
CA GLN A 99 -25.73 15.44 5.50
C GLN A 99 -24.67 16.39 6.02
N GLY A 100 -23.85 15.89 6.95
CA GLY A 100 -22.75 16.64 7.47
C GLY A 100 -21.79 15.78 8.25
N PHE A 101 -20.71 16.39 8.71
CA PHE A 101 -19.75 15.73 9.57
C PHE A 101 -20.22 15.71 11.01
N THR A 102 -19.97 14.61 11.71
CA THR A 102 -20.20 14.54 13.15
C THR A 102 -19.15 13.66 13.81
N ALA A 103 -18.45 14.21 14.81
CA ALA A 103 -17.52 13.47 15.65
C ALA A 103 -18.25 12.96 16.90
N ILE A 104 -18.28 11.66 17.10
CA ILE A 104 -18.85 11.02 18.29
C ILE A 104 -17.70 10.51 19.16
N ALA A 105 -17.65 10.95 20.44
CA ALA A 105 -16.72 10.41 21.42
C ALA A 105 -17.31 9.20 22.11
N ASP A 106 -16.47 8.22 22.48
CA ASP A 106 -16.85 7.19 23.44
C ASP A 106 -16.92 7.73 24.88
N LYS A 107 -17.25 6.87 25.84
CA LYS A 107 -17.34 7.27 27.26
C LYS A 107 -16.01 7.72 27.87
N ASP A 108 -14.89 7.37 27.24
CA ASP A 108 -13.54 7.78 27.63
C ASP A 108 -13.08 9.08 26.88
N GLY A 109 -13.93 9.65 26.03
CA GLY A 109 -13.64 10.85 25.23
C GLY A 109 -12.88 10.60 23.94
N LYS A 110 -12.68 9.34 23.55
CA LYS A 110 -11.99 8.99 22.30
C LYS A 110 -12.93 9.01 21.11
N LEU A 111 -12.49 9.60 19.99
CA LEU A 111 -13.23 9.64 18.74
C LEU A 111 -13.52 8.24 18.19
N ILE A 112 -14.78 7.99 17.85
CA ILE A 112 -15.25 6.75 17.23
C ILE A 112 -15.24 6.91 15.70
N GLY A 113 -14.89 5.87 14.97
CA GLY A 113 -14.96 5.83 13.51
C GLY A 113 -13.80 6.50 12.77
N GLY A 114 -12.96 7.26 13.48
CA GLY A 114 -11.93 8.10 12.86
C GLY A 114 -12.54 9.29 12.10
N GLY A 115 -11.77 10.35 11.89
CA GLY A 115 -12.29 11.62 11.36
C GLY A 115 -13.02 11.53 10.02
N PHE A 116 -12.48 10.76 9.07
CA PHE A 116 -13.00 10.73 7.69
C PHE A 116 -14.25 9.85 7.45
N ARG A 117 -14.72 9.13 8.47
CA ARG A 117 -15.85 8.19 8.35
C ARG A 117 -16.92 8.43 9.39
N SER A 118 -16.95 9.65 9.91
CA SER A 118 -17.94 10.06 10.91
C SER A 118 -18.91 11.02 10.25
N GLU A 119 -20.18 10.62 10.18
CA GLU A 119 -21.21 11.32 9.44
C GLU A 119 -22.42 11.60 10.33
N ALA A 120 -23.16 12.63 9.95
CA ALA A 120 -24.49 12.88 10.43
C ALA A 120 -25.44 13.01 9.26
N ALA A 121 -26.70 12.65 9.49
CA ALA A 121 -27.78 12.86 8.55
C ALA A 121 -29.06 13.28 9.29
N ASN A 122 -30.06 13.68 8.54
CA ASN A 122 -31.37 13.93 9.12
C ASN A 122 -32.21 12.64 9.19
N TYR A 123 -32.96 12.52 10.30
CA TYR A 123 -34.08 11.57 10.39
C TYR A 123 -35.30 12.21 9.75
N TRP A 124 -35.79 11.63 8.66
CA TRP A 124 -36.90 12.20 7.91
C TRP A 124 -38.24 11.95 8.61
N ASP A 125 -38.66 10.70 8.72
CA ASP A 125 -39.87 10.26 9.44
C ASP A 125 -39.79 8.78 9.78
N ALA A 126 -40.83 8.27 10.46
CA ALA A 126 -40.92 6.87 10.89
C ALA A 126 -41.10 5.88 9.72
N LYS A 127 -41.33 6.35 8.50
CA LYS A 127 -41.43 5.52 7.29
C LYS A 127 -40.18 5.52 6.44
N ASP A 128 -39.14 6.25 6.88
CA ASP A 128 -37.84 6.26 6.19
C ASP A 128 -37.18 4.89 6.30
N PRO A 129 -37.06 4.15 5.19
CA PRO A 129 -36.56 2.80 5.22
C PRO A 129 -35.03 2.73 5.40
N ARG A 130 -34.32 3.86 5.26
CA ARG A 130 -32.84 3.93 5.38
C ARG A 130 -32.37 3.73 6.81
N TYR A 131 -33.20 4.16 7.79
CA TYR A 131 -32.84 4.26 9.20
C TYR A 131 -33.92 3.69 10.15
N PRO A 132 -34.27 2.39 10.04
CA PRO A 132 -35.27 1.79 10.91
C PRO A 132 -34.77 1.77 12.37
N LEU A 133 -35.53 2.40 13.26
CA LEU A 133 -35.26 2.40 14.71
C LEU A 133 -35.44 0.99 15.27
N THR A 134 -34.46 0.55 16.04
CA THR A 134 -34.48 -0.75 16.74
C THR A 134 -34.76 -0.59 18.23
N ASP A 135 -34.44 0.58 18.79
CA ASP A 135 -34.69 0.90 20.22
C ASP A 135 -34.92 2.40 20.35
N GLY A 136 -35.74 2.81 21.32
CA GLY A 136 -36.03 4.21 21.61
C GLY A 136 -37.01 4.89 20.63
N THR A 137 -36.82 6.19 20.44
CA THR A 137 -37.70 7.06 19.66
C THR A 137 -36.92 7.95 18.70
N ALA A 138 -37.59 8.52 17.72
CA ALA A 138 -37.03 9.51 16.80
C ALA A 138 -36.43 10.71 17.57
N PRO A 139 -35.31 11.29 17.09
CA PRO A 139 -34.75 12.48 17.70
C PRO A 139 -35.62 13.71 17.44
N HIS A 140 -35.71 14.60 18.44
CA HIS A 140 -36.43 15.88 18.35
C HIS A 140 -35.59 17.00 18.98
N GLY A 141 -35.35 18.06 18.24
CA GLY A 141 -34.58 19.22 18.68
C GLY A 141 -33.09 18.93 18.90
N ARG A 142 -32.37 19.94 19.35
CA ARG A 142 -30.89 19.89 19.50
C ARG A 142 -30.38 18.99 20.63
N ASP A 143 -31.25 18.62 21.57
CA ASP A 143 -30.91 17.89 22.77
C ASP A 143 -31.10 16.37 22.61
N GLN A 144 -31.49 15.91 21.44
CA GLN A 144 -31.69 14.51 21.13
C GLN A 144 -30.99 14.09 19.85
N VAL A 145 -30.47 12.86 19.83
CA VAL A 145 -29.78 12.25 18.70
C VAL A 145 -30.11 10.76 18.65
N ALA A 146 -30.27 10.20 17.47
CA ALA A 146 -30.22 8.76 17.28
C ALA A 146 -28.84 8.36 16.73
N ILE A 147 -28.33 7.20 17.16
CA ILE A 147 -27.02 6.69 16.72
C ILE A 147 -27.19 5.29 16.13
N ASP A 148 -26.31 4.95 15.19
CA ASP A 148 -26.33 3.62 14.60
C ASP A 148 -25.96 2.53 15.63
N ALA A 149 -26.50 1.32 15.45
CA ALA A 149 -26.36 0.21 16.39
C ALA A 149 -24.91 -0.25 16.57
N GLU A 150 -24.07 -0.17 15.52
CA GLU A 150 -22.66 -0.55 15.60
C GLU A 150 -21.86 0.49 16.40
N THR A 151 -22.15 1.78 16.22
CA THR A 151 -21.58 2.86 17.04
C THR A 151 -22.04 2.75 18.49
N ALA A 152 -23.34 2.52 18.73
CA ALA A 152 -23.87 2.31 20.09
C ALA A 152 -23.15 1.17 20.81
N LYS A 153 -22.94 0.06 20.11
CA LYS A 153 -22.26 -1.14 20.65
C LYS A 153 -20.75 -0.85 20.91
N ARG A 154 -20.06 -0.21 19.99
CA ARG A 154 -18.61 0.10 20.14
C ARG A 154 -18.34 1.07 21.27
N ALA A 155 -19.19 2.09 21.40
CA ALA A 155 -19.06 3.13 22.43
C ALA A 155 -19.69 2.73 23.79
N GLY A 156 -20.51 1.68 23.82
CA GLY A 156 -21.25 1.28 25.00
C GLY A 156 -22.38 2.22 25.38
N TYR A 157 -22.95 2.96 24.41
CA TYR A 157 -24.11 3.83 24.59
C TYR A 157 -25.43 3.09 24.50
N LYS A 158 -26.42 3.57 25.26
CA LYS A 158 -27.80 3.10 25.26
C LYS A 158 -28.76 4.29 25.18
N VAL A 159 -30.01 4.02 24.83
CA VAL A 159 -31.07 5.00 24.89
C VAL A 159 -31.15 5.59 26.30
N GLY A 160 -31.16 6.92 26.39
CA GLY A 160 -31.13 7.69 27.63
C GLY A 160 -29.73 8.14 28.06
N ASP A 161 -28.64 7.61 27.50
CA ASP A 161 -27.29 8.07 27.78
C ASP A 161 -27.03 9.42 27.11
N THR A 162 -26.23 10.27 27.80
CA THR A 162 -25.72 11.51 27.17
C THR A 162 -24.46 11.18 26.35
N VAL A 163 -24.45 11.60 25.10
CA VAL A 163 -23.33 11.40 24.19
C VAL A 163 -22.64 12.72 23.88
N ARG A 164 -21.30 12.73 23.83
CA ARG A 164 -20.54 13.91 23.40
C ARG A 164 -20.35 13.86 21.90
N ILE A 165 -20.89 14.87 21.23
CA ILE A 165 -20.85 15.02 19.80
C ILE A 165 -20.30 16.38 19.45
N SER A 166 -19.54 16.50 18.38
CA SER A 166 -19.19 17.77 17.78
C SER A 166 -19.42 17.71 16.27
N VAL A 167 -19.92 18.80 15.80
CA VAL A 167 -19.96 19.19 14.38
C VAL A 167 -18.89 20.27 14.15
N ASP A 168 -19.04 21.14 13.21
CA ASP A 168 -18.05 22.19 12.89
C ASP A 168 -17.91 23.30 13.97
N GLY A 169 -18.66 23.20 15.04
CA GLY A 169 -18.73 24.20 16.12
C GLY A 169 -18.49 23.59 17.52
N PRO A 170 -19.15 24.19 18.54
CA PRO A 170 -18.99 23.76 19.92
C PRO A 170 -19.49 22.34 20.16
N VAL A 171 -18.97 21.73 21.25
CA VAL A 171 -19.40 20.39 21.67
C VAL A 171 -20.85 20.39 22.09
N LEU A 172 -21.61 19.46 21.52
CA LEU A 172 -22.99 19.16 21.87
C LEU A 172 -23.01 17.95 22.81
N THR A 173 -23.98 17.94 23.73
CA THR A 173 -24.18 16.83 24.66
C THR A 173 -25.63 16.33 24.62
N PRO A 174 -26.11 15.90 23.45
CA PRO A 174 -27.48 15.42 23.34
C PRO A 174 -27.65 14.07 24.04
N THR A 175 -28.91 13.76 24.36
CA THR A 175 -29.31 12.45 24.85
C THR A 175 -29.58 11.51 23.70
N VAL A 176 -29.11 10.29 23.77
CA VAL A 176 -29.44 9.24 22.79
C VAL A 176 -30.92 8.91 22.91
N SER A 177 -31.74 9.37 21.97
CA SER A 177 -33.19 9.13 21.94
C SER A 177 -33.53 7.79 21.30
N GLY A 178 -32.69 7.31 20.37
CA GLY A 178 -32.93 6.06 19.66
C GLY A 178 -31.66 5.43 19.13
N VAL A 179 -31.76 4.15 18.85
CA VAL A 179 -30.75 3.36 18.16
C VAL A 179 -31.38 2.80 16.88
N PHE A 180 -30.70 2.93 15.74
CA PHE A 180 -31.18 2.49 14.45
C PHE A 180 -30.20 1.55 13.76
N THR A 181 -30.70 0.77 12.81
CA THR A 181 -29.85 -0.02 11.89
C THR A 181 -29.78 0.68 10.54
N THR A 182 -28.68 0.46 9.83
CA THR A 182 -28.45 1.00 8.50
C THR A 182 -27.57 0.06 7.68
N ASP A 183 -27.78 0.04 6.38
CA ASP A 183 -26.92 -0.60 5.39
C ASP A 183 -25.84 0.38 4.83
N ASP A 184 -25.60 1.48 5.53
CA ASP A 184 -24.61 2.48 5.13
C ASP A 184 -23.19 1.89 5.05
N GLY A 185 -22.52 2.13 3.92
CA GLY A 185 -21.19 1.60 3.65
C GLY A 185 -20.09 2.12 4.58
N ASN A 186 -20.20 3.38 5.06
CA ASN A 186 -19.24 3.98 5.99
C ASN A 186 -19.37 3.37 7.38
N VAL A 187 -20.61 3.16 7.87
CA VAL A 187 -20.87 2.46 9.13
C VAL A 187 -20.35 1.03 9.07
N ALA A 188 -20.62 0.31 7.98
CA ALA A 188 -20.12 -1.05 7.77
C ALA A 188 -18.59 -1.10 7.70
N ALA A 189 -17.96 -0.03 7.23
CA ALA A 189 -16.50 0.11 7.22
C ALA A 189 -15.92 0.66 8.56
N GLY A 190 -16.74 0.72 9.61
CA GLY A 190 -16.33 1.16 10.94
C GLY A 190 -16.45 2.65 11.20
N GLY A 191 -17.14 3.37 10.35
CA GLY A 191 -17.56 4.75 10.57
C GLY A 191 -18.62 4.87 11.65
N SER A 192 -19.15 6.06 11.85
CA SER A 192 -20.27 6.35 12.74
C SER A 192 -21.30 7.21 12.03
N LEU A 193 -22.56 6.99 12.32
CA LEU A 193 -23.67 7.79 11.79
C LEU A 193 -24.56 8.26 12.93
N ALA A 194 -24.79 9.58 12.99
CA ALA A 194 -25.71 10.21 13.91
C ALA A 194 -26.88 10.81 13.14
N LEU A 195 -28.10 10.70 13.67
CA LEU A 195 -29.27 11.30 13.08
C LEU A 195 -29.86 12.37 14.00
N PHE A 196 -30.12 13.53 13.42
CA PHE A 196 -30.87 14.64 14.02
C PHE A 196 -32.23 14.77 13.32
N ASP A 197 -33.20 15.42 13.94
CA ASP A 197 -34.38 15.82 13.19
C ASP A 197 -34.01 16.79 12.05
N THR A 198 -34.82 16.81 10.99
CA THR A 198 -34.49 17.56 9.76
C THR A 198 -34.22 19.05 10.03
N ALA A 199 -34.98 19.70 10.93
CA ALA A 199 -34.79 21.11 11.22
C ALA A 199 -33.46 21.38 11.97
N THR A 200 -33.12 20.51 12.88
CA THR A 200 -31.82 20.54 13.60
C THR A 200 -30.66 20.26 12.64
N ALA A 201 -30.78 19.25 11.77
CA ALA A 201 -29.75 18.94 10.78
C ALA A 201 -29.50 20.13 9.83
N GLN A 202 -30.53 20.77 9.33
CA GLN A 202 -30.42 21.98 8.50
C GLN A 202 -29.75 23.15 9.21
N GLN A 203 -29.95 23.29 10.53
CA GLN A 203 -29.26 24.31 11.31
C GLN A 203 -27.80 23.99 11.60
N LEU A 204 -27.46 22.71 11.69
CA LEU A 204 -26.08 22.28 12.01
C LEU A 204 -25.21 22.19 10.76
N PHE A 205 -25.77 21.79 9.62
CA PHE A 205 -24.99 21.41 8.43
C PHE A 205 -25.31 22.23 7.18
N GLY A 206 -26.33 23.08 7.21
CA GLY A 206 -26.77 23.83 6.05
C GLY A 206 -27.55 25.08 6.41
N LYS A 207 -28.60 25.32 5.61
CA LYS A 207 -29.52 26.45 5.82
C LYS A 207 -30.94 25.95 5.97
N PRO A 208 -31.77 26.56 6.82
CA PRO A 208 -33.18 26.20 6.96
C PRO A 208 -33.91 26.13 5.61
N GLY A 209 -34.56 25.04 5.32
CA GLY A 209 -35.33 24.83 4.08
C GLY A 209 -34.49 24.40 2.87
N THR A 210 -33.20 24.13 3.02
CA THR A 210 -32.32 23.58 1.97
C THR A 210 -31.96 22.12 2.24
N TYR A 211 -31.55 21.43 1.18
CA TYR A 211 -31.17 20.02 1.18
C TYR A 211 -29.91 19.84 0.34
N ASP A 212 -29.11 18.85 0.69
CA ASP A 212 -27.93 18.43 -0.07
C ASP A 212 -28.29 17.51 -1.23
N GLU A 213 -29.32 16.67 -1.02
CA GLU A 213 -29.84 15.73 -2.01
C GLU A 213 -31.34 15.52 -1.79
N ILE A 214 -32.07 15.16 -2.84
CA ILE A 214 -33.46 14.71 -2.75
C ILE A 214 -33.53 13.29 -3.30
N ASP A 215 -33.84 12.34 -2.41
CA ASP A 215 -34.02 10.94 -2.75
C ASP A 215 -35.46 10.67 -3.13
N VAL A 216 -35.69 10.15 -4.33
CA VAL A 216 -37.03 9.84 -4.84
C VAL A 216 -37.17 8.35 -5.08
N ALA A 217 -38.15 7.76 -4.42
CA ALA A 217 -38.57 6.37 -4.64
C ALA A 217 -39.62 6.28 -5.74
N ALA A 218 -39.51 5.28 -6.61
CA ALA A 218 -40.47 5.07 -7.71
C ALA A 218 -41.75 4.34 -7.25
N ARG A 219 -42.86 4.67 -7.85
CA ARG A 219 -44.08 3.85 -7.71
C ARG A 219 -43.89 2.49 -8.37
N PRO A 220 -44.51 1.41 -7.84
CA PRO A 220 -44.50 0.11 -8.47
C PRO A 220 -44.91 0.19 -9.96
N GLY A 221 -44.03 -0.33 -10.83
CA GLY A 221 -44.19 -0.28 -12.28
C GLY A 221 -43.54 0.91 -12.99
N THR A 222 -43.01 1.88 -12.27
CA THR A 222 -42.22 3.00 -12.87
C THR A 222 -40.74 2.63 -12.87
N SER A 223 -40.12 2.68 -14.03
CA SER A 223 -38.66 2.44 -14.11
C SER A 223 -37.87 3.69 -13.65
N GLN A 224 -36.69 3.47 -13.10
CA GLN A 224 -35.75 4.57 -12.69
C GLN A 224 -35.53 5.58 -13.82
N SER A 225 -35.38 5.10 -15.06
CA SER A 225 -35.17 5.99 -16.23
C SER A 225 -36.42 6.80 -16.58
N ALA A 226 -37.62 6.23 -16.41
CA ALA A 226 -38.87 6.97 -16.61
C ALA A 226 -39.08 8.03 -15.53
N LEU A 227 -38.83 7.68 -14.26
CA LEU A 227 -38.90 8.63 -13.13
C LEU A 227 -37.90 9.77 -13.32
N ARG A 228 -36.65 9.45 -13.66
CA ARG A 228 -35.63 10.45 -13.97
C ARG A 228 -36.10 11.44 -15.03
N ALA A 229 -36.60 10.94 -16.18
CA ALA A 229 -37.10 11.82 -17.26
C ALA A 229 -38.30 12.69 -16.85
N GLN A 230 -39.08 12.27 -15.86
CA GLN A 230 -40.18 13.10 -15.31
C GLN A 230 -39.60 14.19 -14.38
N LEU A 231 -38.65 13.85 -13.53
CA LEU A 231 -37.96 14.81 -12.63
C LEU A 231 -37.17 15.87 -13.43
N ASP A 232 -36.45 15.47 -14.49
CA ASP A 232 -35.74 16.41 -15.36
C ASP A 232 -36.66 17.48 -15.99
N ARG A 233 -37.93 17.12 -16.25
CA ARG A 233 -38.95 18.07 -16.77
C ARG A 233 -39.60 18.94 -15.72
N ALA A 234 -39.69 18.44 -14.47
CA ALA A 234 -40.39 19.11 -13.37
C ALA A 234 -39.49 20.11 -12.64
N LEU A 235 -38.17 19.85 -12.63
CA LEU A 235 -37.17 20.64 -11.91
C LEU A 235 -36.55 21.72 -12.79
N PRO A 236 -35.98 22.80 -12.22
CA PRO A 236 -35.34 23.87 -12.97
C PRO A 236 -34.15 23.36 -13.77
N GLU A 237 -34.16 23.59 -15.07
CA GLU A 237 -33.06 23.23 -15.96
C GLU A 237 -31.76 23.96 -15.56
N GLY A 238 -30.64 23.25 -15.54
CA GLY A 238 -29.32 23.80 -15.25
C GLY A 238 -28.98 23.98 -13.76
N LEU A 239 -29.95 23.85 -12.84
CA LEU A 239 -29.70 23.96 -11.39
C LEU A 239 -29.58 22.59 -10.72
N THR A 240 -30.19 21.57 -11.31
CA THR A 240 -30.24 20.21 -10.75
C THR A 240 -29.70 19.20 -11.74
N GLU A 241 -29.10 18.14 -11.19
CA GLU A 241 -28.71 16.96 -11.90
C GLU A 241 -29.46 15.77 -11.30
N THR A 242 -30.05 14.92 -12.13
CA THR A 242 -30.74 13.72 -11.66
C THR A 242 -29.97 12.47 -12.04
N THR A 243 -29.76 11.61 -11.09
CA THR A 243 -29.00 10.35 -11.26
C THR A 243 -29.83 9.19 -10.75
N THR A 244 -29.87 8.09 -11.52
CA THR A 244 -30.58 6.88 -11.06
C THR A 244 -29.81 6.21 -9.93
N GLY A 245 -30.51 5.61 -8.95
CA GLY A 245 -29.89 4.87 -7.86
C GLY A 245 -28.97 3.76 -8.34
N LYS A 246 -29.35 3.09 -9.43
CA LYS A 246 -28.45 2.12 -10.08
C LYS A 246 -27.13 2.76 -10.54
N LYS A 247 -27.18 3.94 -11.18
CA LYS A 247 -25.97 4.61 -11.64
C LYS A 247 -25.10 5.07 -10.47
N LEU A 248 -25.69 5.58 -9.39
CA LEU A 248 -24.94 5.93 -8.17
C LEU A 248 -24.23 4.71 -7.58
N ALA A 249 -24.92 3.58 -7.50
CA ALA A 249 -24.32 2.33 -7.04
C ALA A 249 -23.19 1.84 -7.98
N ASP A 250 -23.39 1.95 -9.30
CA ASP A 250 -22.39 1.56 -10.29
C ASP A 250 -21.15 2.49 -10.22
N ASP A 251 -21.34 3.82 -10.13
CA ASP A 251 -20.27 4.81 -10.02
C ASP A 251 -19.46 4.62 -8.71
N GLN A 252 -20.13 4.37 -7.60
CA GLN A 252 -19.48 4.04 -6.33
C GLN A 252 -18.70 2.72 -6.41
N ALA A 253 -19.28 1.70 -7.04
CA ALA A 253 -18.60 0.42 -7.25
C ALA A 253 -17.35 0.58 -8.13
N GLU A 254 -17.38 1.46 -9.14
CA GLU A 254 -16.24 1.76 -10.00
C GLU A 254 -15.13 2.49 -9.24
N MET A 255 -15.47 3.46 -8.40
CA MET A 255 -14.49 4.14 -7.51
C MET A 255 -13.81 3.14 -6.57
N ILE A 256 -14.58 2.26 -5.93
CA ILE A 256 -14.05 1.19 -5.07
C ILE A 256 -13.15 0.26 -5.88
N ALA A 257 -13.59 -0.18 -7.06
CA ALA A 257 -12.82 -1.06 -7.93
C ALA A 257 -11.52 -0.42 -8.41
N SER A 258 -11.53 0.87 -8.73
CA SER A 258 -10.37 1.66 -9.13
C SER A 258 -9.34 1.74 -7.99
N SER A 259 -9.79 2.09 -6.78
CA SER A 259 -8.94 2.12 -5.59
C SER A 259 -8.34 0.75 -5.26
N MET A 260 -9.17 -0.32 -5.36
CA MET A 260 -8.71 -1.69 -5.17
C MET A 260 -7.78 -2.18 -6.29
N SER A 261 -7.93 -1.67 -7.52
CA SER A 261 -7.05 -2.01 -8.65
C SER A 261 -5.61 -1.59 -8.39
N SER A 262 -5.38 -0.40 -7.87
CA SER A 262 -4.05 0.10 -7.52
C SER A 262 -3.39 -0.76 -6.43
N MET A 263 -4.13 -1.11 -5.38
CA MET A 263 -3.67 -2.02 -4.34
C MET A 263 -3.38 -3.42 -4.91
N LYS A 264 -4.27 -3.96 -5.75
CA LYS A 264 -4.11 -5.26 -6.41
C LYS A 264 -2.86 -5.29 -7.29
N GLN A 265 -2.60 -4.24 -8.06
CA GLN A 265 -1.39 -4.14 -8.89
C GLN A 265 -0.12 -4.17 -8.03
N GLY A 266 -0.08 -3.40 -6.95
CA GLY A 266 1.03 -3.42 -5.99
C GLY A 266 1.28 -4.83 -5.43
N LEU A 267 0.24 -5.50 -4.95
CA LEU A 267 0.34 -6.87 -4.41
C LEU A 267 0.75 -7.90 -5.49
N LEU A 268 0.28 -7.75 -6.74
CA LEU A 268 0.65 -8.64 -7.84
C LEU A 268 2.12 -8.48 -8.26
N VAL A 269 2.73 -7.30 -8.10
CA VAL A 269 4.18 -7.13 -8.29
C VAL A 269 4.94 -8.04 -7.32
N PHE A 270 4.59 -8.03 -6.04
CA PHE A 270 5.20 -8.93 -5.05
C PHE A 270 4.93 -10.40 -5.35
N ALA A 271 3.71 -10.73 -5.82
CA ALA A 271 3.37 -12.07 -6.28
C ALA A 271 4.25 -12.51 -7.46
N GLY A 272 4.48 -11.61 -8.41
CA GLY A 272 5.36 -11.83 -9.55
C GLY A 272 6.81 -12.12 -9.13
N ILE A 273 7.31 -11.41 -8.13
CA ILE A 273 8.65 -11.61 -7.58
C ILE A 273 8.75 -12.96 -6.85
N ALA A 274 7.78 -13.28 -6.01
CA ALA A 274 7.71 -14.59 -5.34
C ALA A 274 7.65 -15.75 -6.36
N LEU A 275 6.89 -15.56 -7.44
CA LEU A 275 6.78 -16.49 -8.55
C LEU A 275 8.12 -16.63 -9.31
N PHE A 276 8.83 -15.53 -9.54
CA PHE A 276 10.15 -15.56 -10.16
C PHE A 276 11.15 -16.35 -9.33
N VAL A 277 11.21 -16.13 -8.02
CA VAL A 277 12.03 -16.91 -7.08
C VAL A 277 11.61 -18.38 -7.09
N GLY A 278 10.31 -18.63 -7.03
CA GLY A 278 9.74 -19.98 -7.11
C GLY A 278 10.11 -20.71 -8.40
N THR A 279 9.94 -20.05 -9.54
CA THR A 279 10.32 -20.58 -10.87
C THR A 279 11.78 -21.01 -10.92
N PHE A 280 12.66 -20.20 -10.33
CA PHE A 280 14.07 -20.48 -10.25
C PHE A 280 14.37 -21.74 -9.41
N ILE A 281 13.73 -21.86 -8.24
CA ILE A 281 13.87 -23.04 -7.37
C ILE A 281 13.36 -24.29 -8.08
N ILE A 282 12.23 -24.19 -8.79
CA ILE A 282 11.64 -25.28 -9.58
C ILE A 282 12.60 -25.71 -10.69
N ALA A 283 13.12 -24.76 -11.48
CA ALA A 283 14.05 -25.05 -12.58
C ALA A 283 15.33 -25.70 -12.08
N ASN A 284 15.86 -25.26 -10.94
CA ASN A 284 17.03 -25.83 -10.30
C ASN A 284 16.77 -27.28 -9.81
N THR A 285 15.60 -27.48 -9.17
CA THR A 285 15.19 -28.80 -8.68
C THR A 285 14.97 -29.79 -9.83
N PHE A 286 14.28 -29.37 -10.91
CA PHE A 286 14.11 -30.24 -12.08
C PHE A 286 15.43 -30.51 -12.82
N THR A 287 16.32 -29.52 -12.94
CA THR A 287 17.66 -29.72 -13.52
C THR A 287 18.40 -30.86 -12.79
N MET A 288 18.28 -30.86 -11.49
CA MET A 288 18.94 -31.80 -10.62
C MET A 288 18.27 -33.21 -10.61
N LEU A 289 16.93 -33.26 -10.54
CA LEU A 289 16.17 -34.49 -10.66
C LEU A 289 16.50 -35.23 -11.97
N VAL A 290 16.55 -34.46 -13.06
CA VAL A 290 16.88 -34.97 -14.39
C VAL A 290 18.33 -35.41 -14.47
N ALA A 291 19.28 -34.69 -13.88
CA ALA A 291 20.70 -35.05 -13.83
C ALA A 291 20.92 -36.39 -13.09
N GLN A 292 20.21 -36.63 -11.99
CA GLN A 292 20.30 -37.88 -11.22
C GLN A 292 19.79 -39.13 -12.00
N ARG A 293 18.82 -38.90 -12.89
CA ARG A 293 18.18 -39.94 -13.71
C ARG A 293 18.74 -40.04 -15.12
N THR A 294 19.87 -39.31 -15.36
CA THR A 294 20.47 -39.28 -16.71
C THR A 294 20.80 -40.70 -17.22
N LYS A 295 21.31 -41.61 -16.36
CA LYS A 295 21.57 -42.99 -16.72
C LYS A 295 20.29 -43.77 -17.09
N GLU A 296 19.21 -43.59 -16.29
CA GLU A 296 17.90 -44.23 -16.57
C GLU A 296 17.28 -43.73 -17.89
N LEU A 297 17.34 -42.39 -18.09
CA LEU A 297 16.83 -41.74 -19.30
C LEU A 297 17.66 -42.13 -20.54
N ALA A 298 18.96 -42.35 -20.39
CA ALA A 298 19.84 -42.83 -21.43
C ALA A 298 19.57 -44.32 -21.76
N LEU A 299 19.32 -45.20 -20.78
CA LEU A 299 18.90 -46.57 -20.97
C LEU A 299 17.56 -46.64 -21.70
N LEU A 300 16.57 -45.84 -21.36
CA LEU A 300 15.31 -45.74 -22.11
C LEU A 300 15.54 -45.40 -23.59
N ARG A 301 16.49 -44.49 -23.85
CA ARG A 301 16.86 -44.13 -25.22
C ARG A 301 17.63 -45.26 -25.93
N ALA A 302 18.47 -45.99 -25.22
CA ALA A 302 19.17 -47.15 -25.77
C ALA A 302 18.20 -48.29 -26.19
N VAL A 303 17.09 -48.43 -25.47
CA VAL A 303 15.98 -49.37 -25.79
C VAL A 303 15.02 -48.80 -26.86
N GLY A 304 15.30 -47.61 -27.45
CA GLY A 304 14.55 -47.06 -28.58
C GLY A 304 13.62 -45.89 -28.26
N ALA A 305 13.60 -45.33 -27.05
CA ALA A 305 12.78 -44.14 -26.77
C ALA A 305 13.31 -42.90 -27.51
N SER A 306 12.41 -42.20 -28.19
CA SER A 306 12.75 -40.95 -28.89
C SER A 306 13.04 -39.79 -27.91
N ARG A 307 13.78 -38.75 -28.37
CA ARG A 307 14.03 -37.53 -27.58
C ARG A 307 12.73 -36.84 -27.14
N ARG A 308 11.69 -36.83 -27.99
CA ARG A 308 10.39 -36.28 -27.69
C ARG A 308 9.68 -37.04 -26.56
N GLN A 309 9.78 -38.36 -26.53
CA GLN A 309 9.20 -39.21 -25.49
C GLN A 309 9.84 -38.97 -24.14
N VAL A 310 11.17 -38.82 -24.08
CA VAL A 310 11.91 -38.49 -22.83
C VAL A 310 11.50 -37.10 -22.31
N THR A 311 11.50 -36.09 -23.18
CA THR A 311 11.05 -34.72 -22.78
C THR A 311 9.59 -34.72 -22.30
N ARG A 312 8.69 -35.44 -23.00
CA ARG A 312 7.27 -35.55 -22.64
C ARG A 312 7.07 -36.25 -21.28
N SER A 313 7.90 -37.24 -20.95
CA SER A 313 7.86 -37.92 -19.64
C SER A 313 8.19 -36.92 -18.50
N VAL A 314 9.21 -36.08 -18.66
CA VAL A 314 9.58 -35.04 -17.66
C VAL A 314 8.50 -34.00 -17.56
N LEU A 315 7.87 -33.59 -18.68
CA LEU A 315 6.79 -32.63 -18.67
C LEU A 315 5.50 -33.17 -18.01
N ILE A 316 5.20 -34.48 -18.15
CA ILE A 316 4.09 -35.11 -17.44
C ILE A 316 4.34 -35.10 -15.92
N GLU A 317 5.56 -35.40 -15.47
CA GLU A 317 5.93 -35.30 -14.05
C GLU A 317 5.78 -33.88 -13.55
N ALA A 318 6.23 -32.89 -14.33
CA ALA A 318 6.09 -31.46 -14.01
C ALA A 318 4.61 -31.03 -13.95
N PHE A 319 3.78 -31.52 -14.87
CA PHE A 319 2.34 -31.27 -14.87
C PHE A 319 1.67 -31.80 -13.60
N VAL A 320 1.94 -33.03 -13.20
CA VAL A 320 1.36 -33.64 -12.00
C VAL A 320 1.78 -32.87 -10.74
N VAL A 321 3.06 -32.55 -10.63
CA VAL A 321 3.60 -31.73 -9.52
C VAL A 321 2.95 -30.34 -9.50
N GLY A 322 2.85 -29.71 -10.67
CA GLY A 322 2.24 -28.39 -10.84
C GLY A 322 0.76 -28.38 -10.48
N LEU A 323 0.01 -29.42 -10.88
CA LEU A 323 -1.41 -29.58 -10.56
C LEU A 323 -1.63 -29.75 -9.05
N ILE A 324 -0.87 -30.62 -8.40
CA ILE A 324 -0.96 -30.83 -6.94
C ILE A 324 -0.65 -29.51 -6.21
N ALA A 325 0.42 -28.83 -6.64
CA ALA A 325 0.83 -27.57 -6.04
C ALA A 325 -0.18 -26.44 -6.31
N ALA A 326 -0.86 -26.43 -7.48
CA ALA A 326 -1.90 -25.47 -7.80
C ALA A 326 -3.11 -25.62 -6.87
N VAL A 327 -3.59 -26.86 -6.69
CA VAL A 327 -4.75 -27.12 -5.81
C VAL A 327 -4.42 -26.83 -4.35
N THR A 328 -3.30 -27.36 -3.84
CA THR A 328 -2.89 -27.11 -2.46
C THR A 328 -2.51 -25.64 -2.21
N GLY A 329 -1.91 -24.98 -3.22
CA GLY A 329 -1.59 -23.56 -3.19
C GLY A 329 -2.85 -22.67 -3.20
N LEU A 330 -3.89 -23.03 -3.95
CA LEU A 330 -5.16 -22.30 -3.92
C LEU A 330 -5.82 -22.37 -2.54
N VAL A 331 -5.84 -23.56 -1.92
CA VAL A 331 -6.39 -23.74 -0.56
C VAL A 331 -5.56 -22.94 0.46
N ALA A 332 -4.24 -23.03 0.40
CA ALA A 332 -3.36 -22.27 1.27
C ALA A 332 -3.51 -20.75 1.05
N GLY A 333 -3.68 -20.32 -0.22
CA GLY A 333 -3.92 -18.93 -0.60
C GLY A 333 -5.25 -18.40 -0.07
N ALA A 334 -6.32 -19.18 -0.12
CA ALA A 334 -7.58 -18.83 0.52
C ALA A 334 -7.40 -18.60 2.03
N GLY A 335 -6.62 -19.47 2.70
CA GLY A 335 -6.27 -19.29 4.12
C GLY A 335 -5.43 -18.03 4.37
N ILE A 336 -4.49 -17.69 3.49
CA ILE A 336 -3.71 -16.44 3.57
C ILE A 336 -4.63 -15.22 3.39
N GLY A 337 -5.55 -15.25 2.41
CA GLY A 337 -6.52 -14.18 2.19
C GLY A 337 -7.40 -13.92 3.41
N ALA A 338 -7.89 -14.99 4.04
CA ALA A 338 -8.65 -14.91 5.29
C ALA A 338 -7.79 -14.37 6.45
N GLY A 339 -6.55 -14.82 6.56
CA GLY A 339 -5.58 -14.37 7.58
C GLY A 339 -5.24 -12.89 7.44
N LEU A 340 -5.03 -12.40 6.22
CA LEU A 340 -4.77 -10.97 5.96
C LEU A 340 -5.96 -10.10 6.37
N ARG A 341 -7.20 -10.55 6.08
CA ARG A 341 -8.41 -9.86 6.54
C ARG A 341 -8.46 -9.75 8.06
N SER A 342 -8.20 -10.85 8.77
CA SER A 342 -8.15 -10.88 10.25
C SER A 342 -7.05 -9.99 10.82
N LEU A 343 -5.89 -9.95 10.17
CA LEU A 343 -4.78 -9.06 10.56
C LEU A 343 -5.17 -7.59 10.44
N ILE A 344 -5.81 -7.19 9.33
CA ILE A 344 -6.29 -5.81 9.16
C ILE A 344 -7.25 -5.43 10.28
N GLY A 345 -8.18 -6.31 10.64
CA GLY A 345 -9.07 -6.12 11.76
C GLY A 345 -8.35 -5.94 13.10
N SER A 346 -7.25 -6.68 13.33
CA SER A 346 -6.45 -6.55 14.55
C SER A 346 -5.67 -5.22 14.66
N PHE A 347 -5.45 -4.53 13.54
CA PHE A 347 -4.88 -3.17 13.50
C PHE A 347 -5.93 -2.06 13.62
N GLY A 348 -7.18 -2.42 13.92
CA GLY A 348 -8.27 -1.46 14.14
C GLY A 348 -8.94 -0.95 12.86
N ALA A 349 -8.61 -1.49 11.69
CA ALA A 349 -9.33 -1.20 10.47
C ALA A 349 -10.50 -2.20 10.32
N THR A 350 -11.71 -1.68 10.29
CA THR A 350 -12.90 -2.50 10.04
C THR A 350 -13.08 -2.72 8.54
N VAL A 351 -13.40 -3.95 8.19
CA VAL A 351 -13.71 -4.37 6.82
C VAL A 351 -15.12 -4.93 6.84
N PRO A 352 -16.02 -4.50 5.93
CA PRO A 352 -17.39 -5.01 5.89
C PRO A 352 -17.43 -6.53 5.88
N ASP A 353 -18.42 -7.11 6.56
CA ASP A 353 -18.57 -8.55 6.64
C ASP A 353 -19.00 -9.14 5.28
N GLY A 354 -18.40 -10.28 4.94
CA GLY A 354 -18.71 -10.97 3.69
C GLY A 354 -18.01 -12.32 3.60
N PRO A 355 -18.54 -13.25 2.79
CA PRO A 355 -17.92 -14.54 2.54
C PRO A 355 -16.61 -14.37 1.74
N LEU A 356 -15.71 -15.37 1.84
CA LEU A 356 -14.53 -15.42 1.00
C LEU A 356 -14.91 -15.58 -0.47
N VAL A 357 -14.44 -14.68 -1.32
CA VAL A 357 -14.76 -14.66 -2.76
C VAL A 357 -13.61 -15.30 -3.55
N ILE A 358 -13.87 -16.51 -4.06
CA ILE A 358 -12.97 -17.23 -4.96
C ILE A 358 -13.55 -17.18 -6.36
N THR A 359 -13.10 -16.25 -7.18
CA THR A 359 -13.57 -16.10 -8.55
C THR A 359 -13.03 -17.18 -9.48
N PRO A 360 -13.70 -17.53 -10.59
CA PRO A 360 -13.15 -18.41 -11.62
C PRO A 360 -11.79 -17.93 -12.14
N GLY A 361 -11.57 -16.61 -12.22
CA GLY A 361 -10.29 -16.01 -12.58
C GLY A 361 -9.17 -16.35 -11.60
N THR A 362 -9.45 -16.38 -10.30
CA THR A 362 -8.48 -16.80 -9.27
C THR A 362 -8.08 -18.26 -9.43
N VAL A 363 -9.07 -19.14 -9.70
CA VAL A 363 -8.82 -20.58 -9.93
C VAL A 363 -7.96 -20.76 -11.19
N LEU A 364 -8.31 -20.10 -12.28
CA LEU A 364 -7.56 -20.16 -13.54
C LEU A 364 -6.13 -19.62 -13.36
N ALA A 365 -5.95 -18.52 -12.65
CA ALA A 365 -4.63 -17.96 -12.35
C ALA A 365 -3.78 -18.94 -11.52
N ALA A 366 -4.36 -19.54 -10.47
CA ALA A 366 -3.68 -20.54 -9.65
C ALA A 366 -3.25 -21.77 -10.47
N LEU A 367 -4.13 -22.28 -11.34
CA LEU A 367 -3.84 -23.41 -12.24
C LEU A 367 -2.79 -23.03 -13.29
N ALA A 368 -2.93 -21.86 -13.91
CA ALA A 368 -1.97 -21.35 -14.90
C ALA A 368 -0.57 -21.20 -14.28
N VAL A 369 -0.46 -20.53 -13.13
CA VAL A 369 0.80 -20.37 -12.42
C VAL A 369 1.39 -21.72 -12.01
N GLY A 370 0.62 -22.57 -11.34
CA GLY A 370 1.12 -23.85 -10.84
C GLY A 370 1.54 -24.79 -11.97
N ILE A 371 0.77 -24.87 -13.05
CA ILE A 371 1.03 -25.81 -14.16
C ILE A 371 2.03 -25.21 -15.17
N LEU A 372 1.74 -24.02 -15.74
CA LEU A 372 2.57 -23.48 -16.82
C LEU A 372 3.98 -23.16 -16.34
N VAL A 373 4.11 -22.53 -15.16
CA VAL A 373 5.44 -22.18 -14.61
C VAL A 373 6.25 -23.43 -14.33
N THR A 374 5.62 -24.47 -13.75
CA THR A 374 6.32 -25.73 -13.47
C THR A 374 6.72 -26.46 -14.75
N MET A 375 5.87 -26.47 -15.76
CA MET A 375 6.17 -27.08 -17.06
C MET A 375 7.28 -26.32 -17.80
N LEU A 376 7.24 -24.98 -17.81
CA LEU A 376 8.28 -24.15 -18.42
C LEU A 376 9.62 -24.31 -17.72
N ALA A 377 9.63 -24.34 -16.39
CA ALA A 377 10.83 -24.57 -15.60
C ALA A 377 11.46 -25.96 -15.83
N ALA A 378 10.63 -26.97 -16.05
CA ALA A 378 11.07 -28.34 -16.33
C ALA A 378 11.44 -28.58 -17.79
N TRP A 379 10.94 -27.78 -18.73
CA TRP A 379 11.12 -27.99 -20.16
C TRP A 379 12.59 -27.95 -20.59
N LEU A 380 13.33 -26.91 -20.16
CA LEU A 380 14.74 -26.72 -20.53
C LEU A 380 15.62 -27.85 -19.99
N PRO A 381 15.53 -28.25 -18.70
CA PRO A 381 16.23 -29.41 -18.16
C PRO A 381 15.87 -30.70 -18.90
N GLY A 382 14.59 -30.95 -19.11
CA GLY A 382 14.12 -32.15 -19.83
C GLY A 382 14.63 -32.23 -21.26
N ARG A 383 14.67 -31.11 -22.00
CA ARG A 383 15.22 -31.02 -23.35
C ARG A 383 16.75 -31.26 -23.37
N ARG A 384 17.48 -30.78 -22.39
CA ARG A 384 18.93 -30.97 -22.26
C ARG A 384 19.24 -32.47 -22.00
N ALA A 385 18.54 -33.10 -21.09
CA ALA A 385 18.71 -34.53 -20.79
C ALA A 385 18.40 -35.41 -22.01
N ALA A 386 17.33 -35.09 -22.73
CA ALA A 386 16.97 -35.80 -23.96
C ALA A 386 18.01 -35.68 -25.09
N LYS A 387 18.93 -34.74 -25.07
CA LYS A 387 20.02 -34.57 -26.04
C LYS A 387 21.26 -35.40 -25.73
N ILE A 388 21.44 -35.89 -24.50
CA ILE A 388 22.63 -36.64 -24.10
C ILE A 388 22.63 -37.99 -24.82
N PRO A 389 23.71 -38.37 -25.58
CA PRO A 389 23.81 -39.68 -26.22
C PRO A 389 23.86 -40.83 -25.19
N PRO A 390 23.22 -41.96 -25.45
CA PRO A 390 23.24 -43.10 -24.51
C PRO A 390 24.66 -43.57 -24.12
N VAL A 391 25.57 -43.62 -25.08
CA VAL A 391 26.96 -44.02 -24.87
C VAL A 391 27.72 -43.00 -23.97
N ALA A 392 27.49 -41.72 -24.15
CA ALA A 392 28.12 -40.69 -23.32
C ALA A 392 27.59 -40.66 -21.86
N ALA A 393 26.37 -41.11 -21.63
CA ALA A 393 25.78 -41.24 -20.29
C ALA A 393 26.31 -42.42 -19.49
N MET A 394 26.84 -43.44 -20.18
CA MET A 394 27.47 -44.62 -19.56
C MET A 394 28.95 -44.37 -19.23
N SER A 395 29.61 -43.43 -19.91
CA SER A 395 30.99 -43.02 -19.59
C SER A 395 30.95 -41.89 -18.54
N SER A 396 31.74 -41.99 -17.49
CA SER A 396 31.81 -41.02 -16.37
C SER A 396 32.50 -39.67 -16.73
N LEU A 397 32.77 -39.43 -17.99
CA LEU A 397 33.39 -38.20 -18.50
C LEU A 397 32.39 -37.02 -18.50
N HIS A 398 32.46 -36.22 -17.46
CA HIS A 398 31.74 -34.95 -17.39
C HIS A 398 32.36 -33.96 -18.39
N ALA A 399 31.69 -33.63 -19.47
CA ALA A 399 32.11 -32.57 -20.41
C ALA A 399 32.22 -31.25 -19.69
N LYS A 400 33.46 -30.70 -19.55
CA LYS A 400 33.70 -29.36 -19.05
C LYS A 400 33.03 -28.33 -19.97
N ALA A 401 32.40 -27.33 -19.36
CA ALA A 401 31.80 -26.22 -20.12
C ALA A 401 32.87 -25.54 -20.96
N THR A 402 32.56 -25.28 -22.25
CA THR A 402 33.48 -24.61 -23.17
C THR A 402 33.66 -23.12 -22.76
N THR A 403 34.86 -22.60 -22.91
CA THR A 403 35.19 -21.17 -22.64
C THR A 403 34.26 -20.21 -23.36
N LYS A 404 33.89 -20.51 -24.63
CA LYS A 404 32.92 -19.70 -25.43
C LYS A 404 31.56 -19.60 -24.74
N SER A 405 31.04 -20.65 -24.12
CA SER A 405 29.77 -20.63 -23.40
C SER A 405 29.81 -19.79 -22.12
N LEU A 406 30.96 -19.71 -21.47
CA LEU A 406 31.16 -18.89 -20.26
C LEU A 406 31.27 -17.39 -20.62
N VAL A 407 32.00 -17.07 -21.68
CA VAL A 407 32.14 -15.70 -22.20
C VAL A 407 30.75 -15.17 -22.60
N LEU A 408 30.01 -15.89 -23.45
CA LEU A 408 28.68 -15.47 -23.90
C LEU A 408 27.72 -15.22 -22.71
N ARG A 409 27.74 -16.07 -21.69
CA ARG A 409 26.90 -15.89 -20.51
C ARG A 409 27.27 -14.63 -19.73
N ASN A 410 28.57 -14.40 -19.51
CA ASN A 410 29.04 -13.23 -18.76
C ASN A 410 28.82 -11.93 -19.53
N THR A 411 28.98 -11.94 -20.84
CA THR A 411 28.65 -10.77 -21.69
C THR A 411 27.17 -10.45 -21.70
N LEU A 412 26.29 -11.48 -21.80
CA LEU A 412 24.85 -11.27 -21.70
C LEU A 412 24.47 -10.73 -20.32
N GLY A 413 25.04 -11.29 -19.23
CA GLY A 413 24.78 -10.81 -17.89
C GLY A 413 25.24 -9.35 -17.70
N ALA A 414 26.41 -8.98 -18.22
CA ALA A 414 26.90 -7.62 -18.20
C ALA A 414 26.01 -6.68 -19.01
N LEU A 415 25.55 -7.11 -20.18
CA LEU A 415 24.66 -6.32 -21.03
C LEU A 415 23.30 -6.07 -20.34
N PHE A 416 22.69 -7.10 -19.76
CA PHE A 416 21.42 -6.94 -19.03
C PHE A 416 21.59 -6.05 -17.79
N SER A 417 22.71 -6.20 -17.05
CA SER A 417 22.98 -5.34 -15.89
C SER A 417 23.19 -3.88 -16.31
N ALA A 418 24.00 -3.64 -17.35
CA ALA A 418 24.25 -2.29 -17.85
C ALA A 418 22.99 -1.64 -18.41
N ALA A 419 22.19 -2.39 -19.22
CA ALA A 419 20.90 -1.93 -19.71
C ALA A 419 19.92 -1.65 -18.57
N GLY A 420 19.85 -2.53 -17.56
CA GLY A 420 19.02 -2.33 -16.38
C GLY A 420 19.39 -1.08 -15.60
N ILE A 421 20.70 -0.86 -15.34
CA ILE A 421 21.19 0.36 -14.68
C ILE A 421 20.85 1.59 -15.52
N ALA A 422 21.11 1.56 -16.83
CA ALA A 422 20.82 2.70 -17.71
C ALA A 422 19.33 3.06 -17.73
N VAL A 423 18.45 2.06 -17.80
CA VAL A 423 16.99 2.29 -17.79
C VAL A 423 16.53 2.82 -16.43
N VAL A 424 17.06 2.29 -15.31
CA VAL A 424 16.76 2.80 -13.97
C VAL A 424 17.22 4.26 -13.84
N LEU A 425 18.46 4.57 -14.25
CA LEU A 425 18.97 5.94 -14.20
C LEU A 425 18.18 6.89 -15.10
N ALA A 426 17.78 6.47 -16.30
CA ALA A 426 16.92 7.26 -17.14
C ALA A 426 15.53 7.49 -16.51
N ALA A 427 14.98 6.49 -15.83
CA ALA A 427 13.70 6.63 -15.15
C ALA A 427 13.75 7.64 -13.99
N THR A 428 14.89 7.81 -13.31
CA THR A 428 15.03 8.80 -12.22
C THR A 428 14.99 10.25 -12.69
N THR A 429 15.16 10.51 -14.00
CA THR A 429 15.05 11.85 -14.60
C THR A 429 13.67 12.14 -15.20
N MET A 430 12.74 11.19 -15.12
CA MET A 430 11.37 11.34 -15.63
C MET A 430 10.42 11.79 -14.51
N ASN A 431 9.25 12.30 -14.90
CA ASN A 431 8.18 12.57 -13.94
C ASN A 431 7.73 11.27 -13.25
N SER A 432 7.24 11.39 -12.01
CA SER A 432 6.89 10.22 -11.19
C SER A 432 5.86 9.28 -11.81
N SER A 433 4.93 9.79 -12.64
CA SER A 433 3.94 8.98 -13.38
C SER A 433 4.59 8.17 -14.52
N ASP A 434 5.44 8.82 -15.30
CA ASP A 434 6.02 8.26 -16.52
C ASP A 434 7.23 7.35 -16.24
N GLY A 435 7.92 7.61 -15.15
CA GLY A 435 9.11 6.86 -14.71
C GLY A 435 8.81 5.50 -14.08
N GLN A 436 7.58 5.23 -13.59
CA GLN A 436 7.26 3.97 -12.89
C GLN A 436 7.43 2.73 -13.78
N GLY A 437 6.94 2.77 -15.01
CA GLY A 437 7.05 1.67 -15.97
C GLY A 437 8.50 1.35 -16.34
N PRO A 438 9.28 2.32 -16.82
CA PRO A 438 10.72 2.18 -17.07
C PRO A 438 11.50 1.72 -15.83
N MET A 439 11.22 2.25 -14.64
CA MET A 439 11.84 1.83 -13.38
C MET A 439 11.64 0.33 -13.13
N GLY A 440 10.40 -0.16 -13.27
CA GLY A 440 10.07 -1.58 -13.12
C GLY A 440 10.80 -2.45 -14.14
N LEU A 441 10.83 -2.05 -15.41
CA LEU A 441 11.56 -2.75 -16.48
C LEU A 441 13.06 -2.81 -16.18
N GLY A 442 13.66 -1.67 -15.83
CA GLY A 442 15.08 -1.57 -15.48
C GLY A 442 15.45 -2.45 -14.28
N ALA A 443 14.59 -2.49 -13.27
CA ALA A 443 14.78 -3.35 -12.10
C ALA A 443 14.78 -4.84 -12.48
N VAL A 444 13.84 -5.28 -13.31
CA VAL A 444 13.79 -6.66 -13.79
C VAL A 444 15.03 -7.02 -14.62
N LEU A 445 15.45 -6.15 -15.54
CA LEU A 445 16.66 -6.33 -16.34
C LEU A 445 17.90 -6.44 -15.46
N LEU A 446 18.04 -5.56 -14.46
CA LEU A 446 19.18 -5.54 -13.54
C LEU A 446 19.22 -6.81 -12.66
N ILE A 447 18.08 -7.23 -12.12
CA ILE A 447 18.00 -8.46 -11.31
C ILE A 447 18.39 -9.68 -12.17
N ILE A 448 17.88 -9.78 -13.40
CA ILE A 448 18.24 -10.86 -14.33
C ILE A 448 19.73 -10.80 -14.67
N GLY A 449 20.26 -9.61 -14.95
CA GLY A 449 21.66 -9.41 -15.28
C GLY A 449 22.60 -9.83 -14.15
N VAL A 450 22.33 -9.33 -12.92
CA VAL A 450 23.11 -9.69 -11.73
C VAL A 450 23.00 -11.18 -11.43
N PHE A 451 21.79 -11.77 -11.60
CA PHE A 451 21.60 -13.21 -11.45
C PHE A 451 22.50 -14.00 -12.39
N ILE A 452 22.60 -13.62 -13.65
CA ILE A 452 23.48 -14.25 -14.65
C ILE A 452 24.96 -14.05 -14.27
N LEU A 453 25.33 -12.88 -13.71
CA LEU A 453 26.69 -12.53 -13.28
C LEU A 453 27.07 -13.11 -11.90
N THR A 454 26.12 -13.52 -11.07
CA THR A 454 26.36 -14.00 -9.69
C THR A 454 27.49 -15.03 -9.61
N PRO A 455 27.65 -16.01 -10.54
CA PRO A 455 28.78 -16.94 -10.51
C PRO A 455 30.15 -16.29 -10.71
N LEU A 456 30.21 -15.15 -11.41
CA LEU A 456 31.44 -14.36 -11.53
C LEU A 456 31.70 -13.55 -10.26
N LEU A 457 30.67 -12.90 -9.74
CA LEU A 457 30.72 -12.06 -8.53
C LEU A 457 31.01 -12.87 -7.26
N SER A 458 30.71 -14.17 -7.25
CA SER A 458 30.98 -15.03 -6.09
C SER A 458 32.48 -15.17 -5.78
N ARG A 459 33.34 -15.13 -6.78
CA ARG A 459 34.78 -15.36 -6.59
C ARG A 459 35.46 -14.27 -5.74
N PRO A 460 35.34 -12.97 -6.05
CA PRO A 460 35.98 -11.92 -5.26
C PRO A 460 35.40 -11.82 -3.85
N LEU A 461 34.08 -11.97 -3.69
CA LEU A 461 33.44 -11.89 -2.38
C LEU A 461 33.81 -13.05 -1.45
N ILE A 462 33.89 -14.30 -1.99
CA ILE A 462 34.35 -15.44 -1.22
C ILE A 462 35.87 -15.31 -0.89
N ALA A 463 36.63 -14.68 -1.78
CA ALA A 463 38.04 -14.37 -1.51
C ALA A 463 38.17 -13.39 -0.34
N ALA A 464 37.33 -12.37 -0.27
CA ALA A 464 37.29 -11.41 0.85
C ALA A 464 36.94 -12.07 2.19
N ALA A 465 36.11 -13.14 2.20
CA ALA A 465 35.81 -13.91 3.40
C ALA A 465 36.96 -14.86 3.85
N ALA A 466 38.02 -15.01 3.04
CA ALA A 466 39.12 -15.94 3.31
C ALA A 466 39.83 -15.75 4.66
N PRO A 467 40.15 -14.51 5.14
CA PRO A 467 40.81 -14.36 6.42
C PRO A 467 39.96 -14.87 7.60
N VAL A 468 38.68 -14.60 7.58
CA VAL A 468 37.74 -15.08 8.62
C VAL A 468 37.62 -16.63 8.58
N LEU A 469 37.57 -17.23 7.41
CA LEU A 469 37.46 -18.68 7.27
C LEU A 469 38.73 -19.40 7.70
N ARG A 470 39.90 -18.78 7.59
CA ARG A 470 41.17 -19.37 8.09
C ARG A 470 41.16 -19.62 9.58
N ALA A 471 40.47 -18.82 10.37
CA ALA A 471 40.32 -19.00 11.81
C ALA A 471 39.62 -20.33 12.20
N PHE A 472 38.89 -20.93 11.28
CA PHE A 472 38.20 -22.22 11.48
C PHE A 472 39.03 -23.43 11.00
N GLY A 473 40.32 -23.25 10.73
CA GLY A 473 41.25 -24.33 10.35
C GLY A 473 40.86 -25.05 9.07
N VAL A 474 41.04 -26.41 9.07
CA VAL A 474 40.76 -27.24 7.90
C VAL A 474 39.32 -27.14 7.42
N SER A 475 38.34 -27.06 8.34
CA SER A 475 36.92 -26.94 7.96
C SER A 475 36.61 -25.63 7.21
N GLY A 476 37.23 -24.53 7.59
CA GLY A 476 37.10 -23.24 6.90
C GLY A 476 37.78 -23.21 5.53
N LYS A 477 38.98 -23.79 5.43
CA LYS A 477 39.71 -23.92 4.15
C LYS A 477 38.91 -24.76 3.15
N LEU A 478 38.36 -25.92 3.59
CA LEU A 478 37.51 -26.75 2.76
C LEU A 478 36.19 -26.05 2.37
N ALA A 479 35.51 -25.37 3.29
CA ALA A 479 34.30 -24.62 2.98
C ALA A 479 34.53 -23.58 1.89
N ARG A 480 35.62 -22.79 1.98
CA ARG A 480 36.02 -21.84 0.95
C ARG A 480 36.27 -22.47 -0.40
N GLN A 481 37.12 -23.53 -0.43
CA GLN A 481 37.46 -24.25 -1.67
C GLN A 481 36.21 -24.80 -2.36
N ASN A 482 35.27 -25.36 -1.59
CA ASN A 482 34.01 -25.89 -2.09
C ASN A 482 33.12 -24.83 -2.72
N SER A 483 32.99 -23.65 -2.07
CA SER A 483 32.21 -22.56 -2.58
C SER A 483 32.76 -21.96 -3.88
N VAL A 484 34.10 -21.93 -4.05
CA VAL A 484 34.77 -21.43 -5.27
C VAL A 484 34.76 -22.45 -6.40
N ARG A 485 34.86 -23.77 -6.08
CA ARG A 485 34.96 -24.86 -7.07
C ARG A 485 33.71 -24.98 -7.94
N ASN A 486 32.52 -24.69 -7.37
CA ASN A 486 31.24 -24.82 -8.06
C ASN A 486 30.48 -23.48 -8.07
N PRO A 487 30.94 -22.43 -8.79
CA PRO A 487 30.38 -21.09 -8.71
C PRO A 487 28.93 -21.00 -9.20
N ARG A 488 28.49 -21.90 -10.10
CA ARG A 488 27.07 -21.95 -10.56
C ARG A 488 26.12 -22.36 -9.45
N ARG A 489 26.51 -23.33 -8.64
CA ARG A 489 25.69 -23.79 -7.51
C ARG A 489 25.66 -22.75 -6.39
N THR A 490 26.81 -22.18 -6.04
CA THR A 490 26.94 -21.08 -5.07
C THR A 490 26.06 -19.92 -5.47
N ALA A 491 26.09 -19.53 -6.74
CA ALA A 491 25.25 -18.48 -7.29
C ALA A 491 23.76 -18.79 -7.20
N ALA A 492 23.38 -20.00 -7.58
CA ALA A 492 21.98 -20.43 -7.55
C ALA A 492 21.37 -20.36 -6.14
N THR A 493 22.15 -20.77 -5.13
CA THR A 493 21.69 -20.72 -3.74
C THR A 493 21.66 -19.28 -3.21
N ALA A 494 22.68 -18.49 -3.52
CA ALA A 494 22.79 -17.11 -3.08
C ALA A 494 21.73 -16.19 -3.70
N SER A 495 21.38 -16.42 -4.97
CA SER A 495 20.44 -15.58 -5.70
C SER A 495 19.03 -15.59 -5.12
N ALA A 496 18.57 -16.71 -4.59
CA ALA A 496 17.26 -16.78 -3.93
C ALA A 496 17.18 -15.83 -2.72
N LEU A 497 18.24 -15.85 -1.89
CA LEU A 497 18.32 -14.97 -0.73
C LEU A 497 18.61 -13.51 -1.14
N MET A 498 19.42 -13.31 -2.17
CA MET A 498 19.70 -11.98 -2.76
C MET A 498 18.41 -11.28 -3.14
N ILE A 499 17.51 -11.92 -3.89
CA ILE A 499 16.27 -11.29 -4.36
C ILE A 499 15.39 -10.91 -3.17
N GLY A 500 15.20 -11.79 -2.20
CA GLY A 500 14.40 -11.50 -1.00
C GLY A 500 14.97 -10.31 -0.20
N LEU A 501 16.28 -10.27 -0.01
CA LEU A 501 16.94 -9.18 0.72
C LEU A 501 17.00 -7.88 -0.09
N THR A 502 17.06 -7.94 -1.43
CA THR A 502 16.96 -6.77 -2.30
C THR A 502 15.64 -6.03 -2.04
N LEU A 503 14.54 -6.78 -2.01
CA LEU A 503 13.20 -6.18 -1.80
C LEU A 503 13.03 -5.60 -0.41
N ILE A 504 13.40 -6.37 0.62
CA ILE A 504 13.27 -5.89 2.01
C ILE A 504 14.15 -4.66 2.22
N THR A 505 15.38 -4.68 1.72
CA THR A 505 16.29 -3.54 1.87
C THR A 505 15.80 -2.33 1.08
N GLY A 506 15.38 -2.51 -0.18
CA GLY A 506 14.85 -1.42 -1.00
C GLY A 506 13.64 -0.75 -0.36
N MET A 507 12.69 -1.55 0.10
CA MET A 507 11.52 -1.05 0.83
C MET A 507 11.89 -0.35 2.14
N THR A 508 12.86 -0.89 2.89
CA THR A 508 13.29 -0.31 4.17
C THR A 508 14.04 1.01 3.97
N VAL A 509 14.85 1.13 2.92
CA VAL A 509 15.54 2.37 2.55
C VAL A 509 14.52 3.42 2.13
N LEU A 510 13.59 3.07 1.23
CA LEU A 510 12.54 3.97 0.76
C LEU A 510 11.67 4.46 1.93
N ALA A 511 11.21 3.55 2.78
CA ALA A 511 10.39 3.88 3.93
C ALA A 511 11.12 4.74 4.96
N GLY A 512 12.39 4.45 5.23
CA GLY A 512 13.21 5.23 6.15
C GLY A 512 13.49 6.64 5.62
N SER A 513 13.75 6.77 4.33
CA SER A 513 13.95 8.06 3.67
C SER A 513 12.67 8.89 3.66
N LEU A 514 11.53 8.27 3.32
CA LEU A 514 10.23 8.94 3.33
C LEU A 514 9.85 9.42 4.74
N GLN A 515 10.06 8.58 5.77
CA GLN A 515 9.85 8.98 7.16
C GLN A 515 10.70 10.19 7.54
N HIS A 516 11.98 10.18 7.19
CA HIS A 516 12.89 11.29 7.49
C HIS A 516 12.48 12.57 6.75
N SER A 517 12.04 12.47 5.50
CA SER A 517 11.55 13.60 4.71
C SER A 517 10.28 14.20 5.31
N ILE A 518 9.34 13.35 5.79
CA ILE A 518 8.14 13.80 6.50
C ILE A 518 8.49 14.50 7.81
N ASP A 519 9.43 13.94 8.60
CA ASP A 519 9.89 14.57 9.83
C ASP A 519 10.54 15.94 9.57
N ARG A 520 11.32 16.06 8.50
CA ARG A 520 11.89 17.34 8.05
C ARG A 520 10.83 18.32 7.58
N MET A 521 9.91 17.87 6.74
CA MET A 521 8.80 18.69 6.24
C MET A 521 8.01 19.30 7.40
N ALA A 522 7.63 18.48 8.38
CA ALA A 522 6.91 18.94 9.57
C ALA A 522 7.74 19.89 10.46
N SER A 523 9.07 19.73 10.49
CA SER A 523 9.94 20.54 11.35
C SER A 523 10.46 21.81 10.70
N ALA A 524 10.67 21.82 9.39
CA ALA A 524 11.29 22.95 8.68
C ALA A 524 10.29 24.06 8.34
N ALA A 525 9.04 23.71 8.03
CA ALA A 525 8.04 24.69 7.57
C ALA A 525 7.36 25.47 8.69
N ILE A 526 7.33 24.90 9.91
CA ILE A 526 6.46 25.39 11.00
C ILE A 526 7.31 25.76 12.22
N LYS A 527 7.24 27.03 12.69
CA LYS A 527 7.74 27.48 13.99
C LYS A 527 6.67 27.37 15.09
N ALA A 528 5.40 27.19 14.73
CA ALA A 528 4.32 26.93 15.67
C ALA A 528 4.58 25.68 16.49
N ASP A 529 4.11 25.65 17.74
CA ASP A 529 4.21 24.49 18.62
C ASP A 529 3.11 23.48 18.34
N TYR A 530 1.93 23.98 17.94
CA TYR A 530 0.76 23.18 17.62
C TYR A 530 0.10 23.66 16.32
N VAL A 531 -0.54 22.70 15.65
CA VAL A 531 -1.50 22.90 14.58
C VAL A 531 -2.83 22.35 15.04
N VAL A 532 -3.86 23.16 14.99
CA VAL A 532 -5.23 22.79 15.34
C VAL A 532 -6.02 22.64 14.05
N SER A 533 -6.67 21.51 13.86
CA SER A 533 -7.43 21.16 12.65
C SER A 533 -8.62 20.27 12.98
N MET A 534 -9.56 20.14 12.04
CA MET A 534 -10.63 19.17 12.17
C MET A 534 -10.12 17.74 11.95
N ALA A 535 -10.71 16.80 12.66
CA ALA A 535 -10.33 15.37 12.58
C ALA A 535 -10.62 14.74 11.22
N ASN A 536 -11.55 15.29 10.46
CA ASN A 536 -11.93 14.86 9.10
C ASN A 536 -11.21 15.64 7.98
N GLY A 537 -10.40 16.66 8.33
CA GLY A 537 -9.76 17.57 7.37
C GLY A 537 -10.67 18.66 6.81
N ASN A 538 -11.91 18.78 7.29
CA ASN A 538 -12.78 19.89 6.97
C ASN A 538 -12.32 21.18 7.66
N GLU A 539 -13.02 22.26 7.39
CA GLU A 539 -12.75 23.58 7.96
C GLU A 539 -13.25 23.70 9.40
N LEU A 540 -12.61 24.55 10.18
CA LEU A 540 -12.95 24.93 11.56
C LEU A 540 -13.78 26.18 11.58
N SER A 541 -14.73 26.29 12.51
CA SER A 541 -15.38 27.56 12.80
C SER A 541 -14.34 28.60 13.28
N PRO A 542 -14.44 29.87 12.87
CA PRO A 542 -13.58 30.96 13.33
C PRO A 542 -13.58 31.15 14.86
N ASP A 543 -14.61 30.66 15.56
CA ASP A 543 -14.71 30.70 17.02
C ASP A 543 -13.60 29.91 17.69
N VAL A 544 -13.10 28.83 17.03
CA VAL A 544 -11.97 28.05 17.52
C VAL A 544 -10.70 28.89 17.57
N GLY A 545 -10.45 29.69 16.53
CA GLY A 545 -9.31 30.61 16.47
C GLY A 545 -9.37 31.65 17.61
N ARG A 546 -10.53 32.27 17.82
CA ARG A 546 -10.74 33.26 18.91
C ARG A 546 -10.51 32.62 20.29
N THR A 547 -11.05 31.44 20.53
CA THR A 547 -10.87 30.72 21.79
C THR A 547 -9.40 30.43 22.07
N LEU A 548 -8.64 30.04 21.03
CA LEU A 548 -7.20 29.77 21.16
C LEU A 548 -6.42 31.07 21.46
N GLU A 549 -6.74 32.19 20.82
CA GLU A 549 -6.10 33.48 21.07
C GLU A 549 -6.30 33.97 22.53
N GLU A 550 -7.50 33.75 23.07
CA GLU A 550 -7.84 34.11 24.45
C GLU A 550 -7.26 33.14 25.50
N THR A 551 -6.75 32.00 25.05
CA THR A 551 -6.23 30.95 25.96
C THR A 551 -4.90 31.39 26.57
N ALA A 552 -4.87 31.46 27.92
CA ALA A 552 -3.67 31.87 28.63
C ALA A 552 -2.45 30.96 28.31
N GLY A 553 -1.33 31.58 27.92
CA GLY A 553 -0.11 30.94 27.51
C GLY A 553 0.08 30.81 25.97
N VAL A 554 -0.91 31.17 25.18
CA VAL A 554 -0.77 31.36 23.74
C VAL A 554 -0.10 32.72 23.49
N THR A 555 0.98 32.71 22.71
CA THR A 555 1.80 33.90 22.41
C THR A 555 1.60 34.41 20.99
N ALA A 556 1.17 33.54 20.09
CA ALA A 556 0.78 33.85 18.73
C ALA A 556 -0.16 32.78 18.19
N SER A 557 -1.14 33.18 17.42
CA SER A 557 -1.96 32.25 16.60
C SER A 557 -2.17 32.86 15.21
N SER A 558 -2.41 32.04 14.23
CA SER A 558 -2.83 32.44 12.90
C SER A 558 -3.74 31.35 12.32
N PRO A 559 -5.03 31.69 12.09
CA PRO A 559 -5.90 30.85 11.27
C PRO A 559 -5.44 30.93 9.82
N LEU A 560 -5.43 29.77 9.15
CA LEU A 560 -5.20 29.64 7.72
C LEU A 560 -6.57 29.40 7.05
N ARG A 561 -6.97 30.28 6.14
CA ARG A 561 -8.20 30.19 5.36
C ARG A 561 -7.89 30.01 3.90
N ASN A 562 -8.59 29.12 3.26
CA ASN A 562 -8.51 29.01 1.81
C ASN A 562 -9.79 29.57 1.18
N ALA A 563 -9.61 30.37 0.14
CA ALA A 563 -10.73 30.84 -0.65
C ALA A 563 -10.37 30.79 -2.14
N PRO A 564 -11.29 30.35 -2.99
CA PRO A 564 -11.09 30.47 -4.42
C PRO A 564 -11.18 31.92 -4.87
N ALA A 565 -10.32 32.31 -5.79
CA ALA A 565 -10.35 33.59 -6.44
C ALA A 565 -10.13 33.46 -7.95
N ARG A 566 -10.67 34.36 -8.70
CA ARG A 566 -10.50 34.41 -10.15
C ARG A 566 -9.35 35.34 -10.50
N ILE A 567 -8.27 34.77 -11.02
CA ILE A 567 -7.07 35.49 -11.44
C ILE A 567 -6.78 35.11 -12.90
N ASP A 568 -6.68 36.09 -13.80
CA ASP A 568 -6.39 35.86 -15.22
C ASP A 568 -7.29 34.82 -15.91
N ARG A 569 -8.57 34.74 -15.50
CA ARG A 569 -9.59 33.76 -15.92
C ARG A 569 -9.37 32.35 -15.43
N GLU A 570 -8.40 32.12 -14.60
CA GLU A 570 -8.18 30.84 -13.90
C GLU A 570 -8.68 30.93 -12.47
N THR A 571 -9.05 29.80 -11.90
CA THR A 571 -9.44 29.72 -10.49
C THR A 571 -8.22 29.32 -9.69
N GLU A 572 -7.74 30.29 -8.88
CA GLU A 572 -6.63 30.09 -7.95
C GLU A 572 -7.14 30.06 -6.52
N TYR A 573 -6.40 29.42 -5.62
CA TYR A 573 -6.72 29.43 -4.20
C TYR A 573 -5.82 30.40 -3.46
N LEU A 574 -6.44 31.36 -2.78
CA LEU A 574 -5.77 32.28 -1.90
C LEU A 574 -5.75 31.74 -0.48
N THR A 575 -4.61 31.82 0.20
CA THR A 575 -4.47 31.45 1.61
C THR A 575 -4.44 32.71 2.48
N GLY A 576 -5.51 32.90 3.23
CA GLY A 576 -5.59 33.96 4.22
C GLY A 576 -4.85 33.57 5.50
N VAL A 577 -4.06 34.52 6.05
CA VAL A 577 -3.30 34.36 7.28
C VAL A 577 -3.42 35.60 8.15
N ASP A 578 -3.04 35.54 9.42
CA ASP A 578 -2.85 36.77 10.22
C ASP A 578 -1.45 37.33 9.93
N GLY A 579 -1.40 38.42 9.16
CA GLY A 579 -0.17 39.09 8.75
C GLY A 579 0.72 39.55 9.90
N GLY A 580 0.16 39.81 11.08
CA GLY A 580 0.87 40.25 12.28
C GLY A 580 1.61 39.11 13.01
N THR A 581 1.14 37.88 12.89
CA THR A 581 1.62 36.74 13.69
C THR A 581 2.27 35.63 12.84
N ILE A 582 1.90 35.49 11.57
CA ILE A 582 2.33 34.39 10.71
C ILE A 582 3.85 34.23 10.62
N GLY A 583 4.60 35.33 10.58
CA GLY A 583 6.07 35.28 10.57
C GLY A 583 6.72 34.70 11.83
N LYS A 584 5.97 34.63 12.97
CA LYS A 584 6.40 33.96 14.20
C LYS A 584 6.06 32.47 14.19
N LEU A 585 5.15 32.07 13.32
CA LEU A 585 4.57 30.72 13.25
C LEU A 585 5.12 29.85 12.11
N THR A 586 5.70 30.51 11.09
CA THR A 586 6.29 29.83 9.92
C THR A 586 7.77 30.17 9.78
N ASP A 587 8.53 29.29 9.15
CA ASP A 587 9.94 29.48 8.79
C ASP A 587 10.06 29.45 7.26
N LEU A 588 9.62 30.52 6.63
CA LEU A 588 9.67 30.64 5.17
C LEU A 588 10.87 31.50 4.77
N THR A 589 11.65 31.01 3.84
CA THR A 589 12.75 31.76 3.22
C THR A 589 12.14 32.71 2.19
N VAL A 590 12.47 33.98 2.29
CA VAL A 590 12.07 34.99 1.28
C VAL A 590 13.22 35.14 0.31
N ASP A 591 12.96 34.86 -0.97
CA ASP A 591 13.98 34.91 -2.03
C ASP A 591 14.11 36.33 -2.60
N ASP A 592 13.00 37.04 -2.72
CA ASP A 592 12.96 38.43 -3.21
C ASP A 592 11.90 39.25 -2.46
N GLY A 593 12.19 40.50 -2.19
CA GLY A 593 11.31 41.44 -1.51
C GLY A 593 11.24 41.24 0.00
N SER A 594 10.05 41.26 0.57
CA SER A 594 9.83 41.14 2.02
C SER A 594 8.58 40.31 2.33
N PHE A 595 8.63 39.54 3.43
CA PHE A 595 7.47 38.81 3.92
C PHE A 595 6.51 39.80 4.61
N LYS A 596 5.80 40.55 3.80
CA LYS A 596 4.85 41.54 4.27
C LYS A 596 3.47 41.21 3.74
N VAL A 597 2.59 40.82 4.63
CA VAL A 597 1.21 40.47 4.36
C VAL A 597 0.33 41.45 5.11
N GLY A 598 -0.53 42.14 4.40
CA GLY A 598 -1.47 43.14 5.00
C GLY A 598 -1.97 44.15 4.00
N GLY A 599 -3.23 44.58 4.13
CA GLY A 599 -3.92 45.35 3.13
C GLY A 599 -3.90 44.65 1.77
N THR A 600 -3.53 45.35 0.71
CA THR A 600 -3.43 44.78 -0.65
C THR A 600 -2.10 44.11 -0.95
N GLN A 601 -1.19 44.02 0.04
CA GLN A 601 0.13 43.35 -0.13
C GLN A 601 0.02 41.87 0.12
N VAL A 602 0.54 41.08 -0.83
CA VAL A 602 0.54 39.63 -0.79
C VAL A 602 1.96 39.09 -0.97
N VAL A 603 2.20 37.89 -0.50
CA VAL A 603 3.41 37.11 -0.83
C VAL A 603 3.02 35.88 -1.63
N VAL A 604 3.87 35.53 -2.57
CA VAL A 604 3.65 34.39 -3.49
C VAL A 604 4.82 33.44 -3.45
N ASP A 605 4.60 32.16 -3.64
CA ASP A 605 5.71 31.23 -3.76
C ASP A 605 6.37 31.31 -5.15
N GLU A 606 7.60 30.79 -5.26
CA GLU A 606 8.40 30.86 -6.49
C GLU A 606 7.72 30.18 -7.70
N ASP A 607 7.05 29.04 -7.48
CA ASP A 607 6.34 28.31 -8.55
C ASP A 607 5.18 29.15 -9.09
N THR A 608 4.37 29.73 -8.21
CA THR A 608 3.25 30.60 -8.58
C THR A 608 3.76 31.89 -9.24
N ALA A 609 4.81 32.50 -8.70
CA ALA A 609 5.42 33.67 -9.28
C ALA A 609 5.93 33.41 -10.71
N THR A 610 6.57 32.25 -10.91
CA THR A 610 7.10 31.84 -12.22
C THR A 610 6.00 31.54 -13.23
N SER A 611 4.93 30.83 -12.81
CA SER A 611 3.82 30.44 -13.70
C SER A 611 3.05 31.65 -14.25
N HIS A 612 2.89 32.69 -13.44
CA HIS A 612 2.22 33.95 -13.81
C HIS A 612 3.17 35.05 -14.32
N GLY A 613 4.49 34.81 -14.25
CA GLY A 613 5.50 35.82 -14.62
C GLY A 613 5.55 37.00 -13.65
N TRP A 614 5.13 36.82 -12.40
CA TRP A 614 5.13 37.87 -11.37
C TRP A 614 6.50 38.07 -10.72
N ARG A 615 6.72 39.32 -10.28
CA ARG A 615 7.89 39.74 -9.53
C ARG A 615 7.45 40.65 -8.39
N VAL A 616 8.33 40.93 -7.47
CA VAL A 616 8.09 41.97 -6.43
C VAL A 616 7.70 43.26 -7.10
N GLY A 617 6.55 43.82 -6.63
CA GLY A 617 5.93 45.03 -7.20
C GLY A 617 4.96 44.74 -8.38
N SER A 618 4.77 43.49 -8.80
CA SER A 618 3.73 43.14 -9.79
C SER A 618 2.35 43.28 -9.17
N ASP A 619 1.42 43.83 -9.95
CA ASP A 619 0.01 43.96 -9.59
C ASP A 619 -0.84 42.98 -10.38
N PHE A 620 -1.81 42.35 -9.73
CA PHE A 620 -2.84 41.55 -10.37
C PHE A 620 -4.19 41.77 -9.74
N THR A 621 -5.25 41.34 -10.43
CA THR A 621 -6.62 41.52 -9.93
C THR A 621 -7.20 40.19 -9.52
N ALA A 622 -7.60 40.05 -8.27
CA ALA A 622 -8.34 38.91 -7.74
C ALA A 622 -9.86 39.23 -7.75
N GLY A 623 -10.65 38.33 -8.35
CA GLY A 623 -12.11 38.37 -8.27
C GLY A 623 -12.58 37.37 -7.22
N TYR A 624 -13.28 37.86 -6.20
CA TYR A 624 -13.73 37.08 -5.07
C TYR A 624 -15.11 36.43 -5.25
N GLU A 625 -15.52 35.62 -4.30
CA GLU A 625 -16.79 34.90 -4.30
C GLU A 625 -18.01 35.83 -4.29
N ASP A 626 -17.91 36.96 -3.60
CA ASP A 626 -18.94 37.99 -3.58
C ASP A 626 -19.07 38.79 -4.89
N GLY A 627 -18.25 38.48 -5.90
CA GLY A 627 -18.20 39.16 -7.18
C GLY A 627 -17.41 40.45 -7.19
N ARG A 628 -16.86 40.88 -6.06
CA ARG A 628 -15.99 42.07 -5.98
C ARG A 628 -14.60 41.73 -6.51
N LYS A 629 -13.91 42.74 -6.99
CA LYS A 629 -12.55 42.66 -7.50
C LYS A 629 -11.64 43.60 -6.72
N GLU A 630 -10.47 43.09 -6.39
CA GLU A 630 -9.45 43.88 -5.70
C GLU A 630 -8.11 43.74 -6.41
N ARG A 631 -7.36 44.83 -6.45
CA ARG A 631 -6.00 44.86 -6.99
C ARG A 631 -5.01 44.54 -5.88
N LEU A 632 -4.27 43.47 -6.04
CA LEU A 632 -3.28 43.00 -5.09
C LEU A 632 -1.87 43.23 -5.65
N THR A 633 -0.91 43.52 -4.77
CA THR A 633 0.48 43.81 -5.12
C THR A 633 1.41 42.76 -4.48
N VAL A 634 2.28 42.14 -5.25
CA VAL A 634 3.28 41.21 -4.75
C VAL A 634 4.35 41.93 -3.96
N ALA A 635 4.39 41.74 -2.64
CA ALA A 635 5.37 42.32 -1.72
C ALA A 635 6.65 41.47 -1.57
N GLY A 636 6.55 40.18 -1.82
CA GLY A 636 7.68 39.26 -1.74
C GLY A 636 7.40 37.94 -2.41
N VAL A 637 8.48 37.27 -2.80
CA VAL A 637 8.48 35.89 -3.32
C VAL A 637 9.20 35.03 -2.28
N TYR A 638 8.59 33.91 -1.89
CA TYR A 638 9.13 32.99 -0.91
C TYR A 638 9.33 31.58 -1.47
N GLU A 639 10.29 30.86 -0.91
CA GLU A 639 10.47 29.44 -1.20
C GLU A 639 9.32 28.65 -0.62
N GLY A 640 8.41 28.19 -1.49
CA GLY A 640 7.28 27.35 -1.12
C GLY A 640 7.71 25.96 -0.69
N ASN A 641 6.83 25.29 0.06
CA ASN A 641 7.05 23.90 0.46
C ASN A 641 5.72 23.12 0.36
N GLU A 642 5.75 21.83 0.68
CA GLU A 642 4.60 20.95 0.54
C GLU A 642 3.40 21.32 1.45
N MET A 643 3.63 22.10 2.52
CA MET A 643 2.59 22.54 3.46
C MET A 643 2.11 23.96 3.22
N ILE A 644 3.00 24.83 2.74
CA ILE A 644 2.71 26.26 2.55
C ILE A 644 3.21 26.66 1.17
N ARG A 645 2.27 26.95 0.28
CA ARG A 645 2.51 27.37 -1.11
C ARG A 645 1.36 28.25 -1.60
N GLY A 646 1.54 28.86 -2.77
CA GLY A 646 0.55 29.69 -3.41
C GLY A 646 0.58 31.15 -2.95
N ILE A 647 -0.54 31.80 -3.04
CA ILE A 647 -0.70 33.24 -2.76
C ILE A 647 -1.19 33.39 -1.34
N MET A 648 -0.41 34.10 -0.48
CA MET A 648 -0.83 34.43 0.88
C MET A 648 -1.20 35.92 1.02
N LEU A 649 -2.34 36.17 1.68
CA LEU A 649 -2.83 37.52 2.00
C LEU A 649 -3.38 37.59 3.44
N ASP A 650 -3.66 38.77 3.91
CA ASP A 650 -4.22 38.98 5.25
C ASP A 650 -5.69 38.53 5.32
N ASN A 651 -6.04 37.82 6.40
CA ASN A 651 -7.43 37.44 6.68
C ASN A 651 -8.37 38.69 6.79
N ALA A 652 -7.85 39.84 7.22
CA ALA A 652 -8.61 41.06 7.23
C ALA A 652 -9.02 41.52 5.82
N THR A 653 -8.23 41.17 4.81
CA THR A 653 -8.55 41.45 3.39
C THR A 653 -9.45 40.35 2.81
N LEU A 654 -9.20 39.08 3.12
CA LEU A 654 -9.92 37.96 2.52
C LEU A 654 -11.34 37.78 3.09
N SER A 655 -11.47 37.80 4.43
CA SER A 655 -12.72 37.44 5.12
C SER A 655 -13.96 38.26 4.72
N PRO A 656 -13.86 39.58 4.42
CA PRO A 656 -15.03 40.37 3.98
C PRO A 656 -15.63 39.89 2.65
N HIS A 657 -14.89 39.07 1.88
CA HIS A 657 -15.29 38.56 0.58
C HIS A 657 -15.80 37.11 0.63
N GLN A 658 -15.79 36.47 1.79
CA GLN A 658 -16.32 35.14 2.00
C GLN A 658 -17.73 35.19 2.58
N THR A 659 -18.62 34.35 2.04
CA THR A 659 -19.99 34.22 2.55
C THR A 659 -20.03 33.56 3.91
N ASP A 660 -19.19 32.55 4.10
CA ASP A 660 -19.03 31.79 5.33
C ASP A 660 -17.54 31.54 5.60
N PRO A 661 -16.85 32.45 6.30
CA PRO A 661 -15.43 32.31 6.57
C PRO A 661 -15.16 31.09 7.48
N ALA A 662 -14.31 30.22 7.06
CA ALA A 662 -13.91 29.03 7.82
C ALA A 662 -12.38 28.82 7.75
N ASP A 663 -11.81 28.23 8.79
CA ASP A 663 -10.37 28.03 8.93
C ASP A 663 -9.97 26.61 8.60
N MET A 664 -9.10 26.40 7.62
CA MET A 664 -8.60 25.08 7.28
C MET A 664 -7.78 24.47 8.43
N GLN A 665 -6.98 25.31 9.06
CA GLN A 665 -6.20 24.96 10.26
C GLN A 665 -5.76 26.23 10.99
N ILE A 666 -5.39 26.09 12.26
CA ILE A 666 -4.92 27.20 13.07
C ILE A 666 -3.53 26.86 13.61
N MET A 667 -2.54 27.68 13.31
CA MET A 667 -1.19 27.56 13.87
C MET A 667 -1.12 28.27 15.22
N VAL A 668 -0.56 27.62 16.23
CA VAL A 668 -0.50 28.14 17.60
C VAL A 668 0.93 28.04 18.16
N LYS A 669 1.41 29.13 18.74
CA LYS A 669 2.66 29.18 19.49
C LYS A 669 2.36 29.46 20.95
N THR A 670 3.04 28.77 21.85
CA THR A 670 2.82 28.85 23.28
C THR A 670 4.08 29.30 24.02
N ALA A 671 3.95 29.90 25.18
CA ALA A 671 5.08 30.36 25.98
C ALA A 671 5.95 29.19 26.47
N ASP A 672 5.30 28.06 26.81
CA ASP A 672 5.97 26.87 27.38
C ASP A 672 6.37 25.83 26.32
N GLY A 673 6.14 26.12 25.03
CA GLY A 673 6.39 25.20 23.93
C GLY A 673 5.46 23.97 23.93
N ALA A 674 5.80 22.98 23.06
CA ALA A 674 5.01 21.76 22.93
C ALA A 674 5.25 20.81 24.09
N SER A 675 4.23 20.56 24.92
CA SER A 675 4.23 19.60 26.03
C SER A 675 2.84 18.95 26.18
N ALA A 676 2.78 17.80 26.85
CA ALA A 676 1.50 17.14 27.12
C ALA A 676 0.56 18.04 27.97
N ALA A 677 1.10 18.78 28.93
CA ALA A 677 0.33 19.71 29.77
C ALA A 677 -0.25 20.88 28.96
N THR A 678 0.56 21.46 28.06
CA THR A 678 0.10 22.55 27.19
C THR A 678 -0.97 22.06 26.21
N LYS A 679 -0.79 20.86 25.63
CA LYS A 679 -1.78 20.21 24.77
C LYS A 679 -3.12 20.02 25.50
N ASP A 680 -3.11 19.41 26.68
CA ASP A 680 -4.30 19.18 27.51
C ASP A 680 -5.01 20.52 27.86
N LYS A 681 -4.25 21.56 28.09
CA LYS A 681 -4.79 22.90 28.35
C LYS A 681 -5.53 23.47 27.12
N LEU A 682 -4.95 23.37 25.93
CA LEU A 682 -5.59 23.79 24.67
C LEU A 682 -6.84 22.96 24.38
N GLU A 683 -6.75 21.63 24.53
CA GLU A 683 -7.89 20.73 24.32
C GLU A 683 -9.04 21.05 25.29
N LYS A 684 -8.75 21.35 26.57
CA LYS A 684 -9.76 21.78 27.55
C LYS A 684 -10.36 23.13 27.22
N ALA A 685 -9.57 24.10 26.77
CA ALA A 685 -10.07 25.38 26.32
C ALA A 685 -11.07 25.28 25.18
N LEU A 686 -10.85 24.27 24.29
CA LEU A 686 -11.75 23.92 23.19
C LEU A 686 -12.88 22.96 23.60
N GLY A 687 -13.16 22.85 24.91
CA GLY A 687 -14.22 21.98 25.46
C GLY A 687 -13.96 20.49 25.32
N SER A 688 -12.70 20.07 25.14
CA SER A 688 -12.31 18.68 24.82
C SER A 688 -13.11 18.16 23.61
N ASN A 689 -13.18 18.97 22.56
CA ASN A 689 -13.95 18.69 21.37
C ASN A 689 -13.38 17.48 20.60
N PRO A 690 -14.13 16.39 20.40
CA PRO A 690 -13.64 15.18 19.72
C PRO A 690 -13.40 15.42 18.22
N ALA A 691 -14.01 16.43 17.62
CA ALA A 691 -13.82 16.81 16.22
C ALA A 691 -12.53 17.59 15.99
N VAL A 692 -11.99 18.24 17.02
CA VAL A 692 -10.82 19.10 16.90
C VAL A 692 -9.57 18.38 17.38
N ARG A 693 -8.54 18.38 16.55
CA ARG A 693 -7.23 17.83 16.88
C ARG A 693 -6.24 18.93 17.19
N VAL A 694 -5.63 18.85 18.34
CA VAL A 694 -4.48 19.67 18.73
C VAL A 694 -3.23 18.83 18.55
N GLN A 695 -2.45 19.11 17.52
CA GLN A 695 -1.31 18.27 17.12
C GLN A 695 -0.01 19.05 17.21
N SER A 696 0.96 18.52 17.95
CA SER A 696 2.35 18.97 17.85
C SER A 696 2.98 18.52 16.54
N LYS A 697 4.09 19.09 16.13
CA LYS A 697 4.89 18.63 14.98
C LYS A 697 5.16 17.12 15.03
N LYS A 698 5.46 16.62 16.23
CA LYS A 698 5.72 15.19 16.46
C LYS A 698 4.45 14.34 16.28
N ASP A 699 3.27 14.87 16.67
CA ASP A 699 2.01 14.16 16.47
C ASP A 699 1.67 14.05 14.99
N ILE A 700 1.86 15.12 14.21
CA ILE A 700 1.65 15.15 12.75
C ILE A 700 2.58 14.14 12.08
N SER A 701 3.87 14.19 12.37
CA SER A 701 4.85 13.25 11.84
C SER A 701 4.48 11.79 12.18
N ASN A 702 4.12 11.52 13.45
CA ASN A 702 3.73 10.19 13.89
C ASN A 702 2.44 9.68 13.22
N GLU A 703 1.48 10.54 12.95
CA GLU A 703 0.22 10.17 12.29
C GLU A 703 0.45 9.77 10.84
N ILE A 704 1.21 10.58 10.10
CA ILE A 704 1.62 10.25 8.74
C ILE A 704 2.43 8.94 8.74
N ALA A 705 3.37 8.81 9.66
CA ALA A 705 4.17 7.60 9.82
C ALA A 705 3.33 6.34 10.11
N ARG A 706 2.26 6.44 10.91
CA ARG A 706 1.38 5.31 11.21
C ARG A 706 0.68 4.79 9.96
N SER A 707 0.18 5.68 9.10
CA SER A 707 -0.47 5.30 7.85
C SER A 707 0.49 4.51 6.94
N PHE A 708 1.72 5.00 6.80
CA PHE A 708 2.76 4.28 6.06
C PHE A 708 3.20 2.98 6.75
N THR A 709 3.27 2.96 8.09
CA THR A 709 3.68 1.77 8.86
C THR A 709 2.72 0.62 8.67
N LEU A 710 1.42 0.86 8.58
CA LEU A 710 0.43 -0.19 8.28
C LEU A 710 0.73 -0.86 6.94
N VAL A 711 0.89 -0.06 5.88
CA VAL A 711 1.21 -0.56 4.54
C VAL A 711 2.55 -1.31 4.53
N LEU A 712 3.56 -0.74 5.19
CA LEU A 712 4.88 -1.37 5.31
C LEU A 712 4.83 -2.71 6.05
N ASN A 713 4.07 -2.81 7.13
CA ASN A 713 3.92 -4.05 7.89
C ASN A 713 3.23 -5.14 7.06
N MET A 714 2.21 -4.77 6.27
CA MET A 714 1.61 -5.68 5.29
C MET A 714 2.65 -6.16 4.26
N LEU A 715 3.44 -5.25 3.71
CA LEU A 715 4.49 -5.58 2.75
C LEU A 715 5.59 -6.44 3.39
N TYR A 716 6.01 -6.16 4.63
CA TYR A 716 6.96 -7.02 5.35
C TYR A 716 6.38 -8.42 5.61
N GLY A 717 5.10 -8.54 5.91
CA GLY A 717 4.43 -9.83 6.03
C GLY A 717 4.48 -10.64 4.73
N LEU A 718 4.21 -9.99 3.59
CA LEU A 718 4.31 -10.61 2.27
C LEU A 718 5.75 -10.96 1.90
N LEU A 719 6.72 -10.10 2.22
CA LEU A 719 8.14 -10.36 1.98
C LEU A 719 8.69 -11.49 2.86
N ALA A 720 8.16 -11.66 4.07
CA ALA A 720 8.51 -12.80 4.91
C ALA A 720 8.21 -14.14 4.22
N MET A 721 7.11 -14.23 3.46
CA MET A 721 6.80 -15.40 2.64
C MET A 721 7.86 -15.63 1.56
N ALA A 722 8.31 -14.58 0.87
CA ALA A 722 9.37 -14.68 -0.13
C ALA A 722 10.70 -15.17 0.48
N VAL A 723 11.02 -14.73 1.70
CA VAL A 723 12.19 -15.21 2.46
C VAL A 723 12.02 -16.68 2.83
N ILE A 724 10.85 -17.11 3.27
CA ILE A 724 10.57 -18.53 3.56
C ILE A 724 10.82 -19.39 2.31
N VAL A 725 10.34 -18.94 1.14
CA VAL A 725 10.60 -19.62 -0.14
C VAL A 725 12.10 -19.66 -0.44
N ALA A 726 12.83 -18.57 -0.21
CA ALA A 726 14.28 -18.51 -0.39
C ALA A 726 15.01 -19.47 0.57
N VAL A 727 14.62 -19.53 1.83
CA VAL A 727 15.17 -20.47 2.84
C VAL A 727 14.97 -21.93 2.39
N LEU A 728 13.77 -22.28 1.95
CA LEU A 728 13.49 -23.62 1.40
C LEU A 728 14.35 -23.93 0.17
N GLY A 729 14.58 -22.95 -0.69
CA GLY A 729 15.51 -23.07 -1.82
C GLY A 729 16.95 -23.35 -1.39
N VAL A 730 17.44 -22.64 -0.36
CA VAL A 730 18.77 -22.85 0.22
C VAL A 730 18.88 -24.27 0.84
N ILE A 731 17.89 -24.68 1.64
CA ILE A 731 17.84 -26.03 2.24
C ILE A 731 17.90 -27.11 1.16
N ASN A 732 17.06 -26.98 0.12
CA ASN A 732 17.00 -27.94 -0.99
C ASN A 732 18.35 -28.04 -1.72
N THR A 733 18.95 -26.89 -2.07
CA THR A 733 20.22 -26.86 -2.79
C THR A 733 21.39 -27.42 -1.95
N LEU A 734 21.42 -27.14 -0.64
CA LEU A 734 22.43 -27.67 0.27
C LEU A 734 22.26 -29.19 0.51
N ALA A 735 21.02 -29.64 0.68
CA ALA A 735 20.74 -31.08 0.85
C ALA A 735 21.26 -31.89 -0.34
N MET A 736 21.06 -31.34 -1.53
CA MET A 736 21.53 -31.95 -2.77
C MET A 736 23.06 -31.86 -2.92
N SER A 737 23.65 -30.73 -2.55
CA SER A 737 25.12 -30.60 -2.53
C SER A 737 25.80 -31.70 -1.72
N VAL A 738 25.24 -31.98 -0.53
CA VAL A 738 25.73 -33.06 0.34
C VAL A 738 25.55 -34.41 -0.32
N PHE A 739 24.42 -34.63 -0.99
CA PHE A 739 24.16 -35.91 -1.67
C PHE A 739 25.13 -36.17 -2.85
N GLU A 740 25.35 -35.16 -3.72
CA GLU A 740 26.28 -35.27 -4.86
C GLU A 740 27.72 -35.50 -4.43
N ARG A 741 28.09 -35.01 -3.24
CA ARG A 741 29.45 -35.10 -2.69
C ARG A 741 29.58 -36.20 -1.62
N SER A 742 28.62 -37.13 -1.57
CA SER A 742 28.62 -38.20 -0.55
C SER A 742 29.90 -39.05 -0.59
N GLN A 743 30.44 -39.35 -1.78
CA GLN A 743 31.72 -40.03 -1.96
C GLN A 743 32.92 -39.21 -1.47
N GLU A 744 33.01 -37.92 -1.85
CA GLU A 744 34.06 -37.00 -1.38
C GLU A 744 34.04 -36.89 0.16
N ILE A 745 32.83 -36.71 0.75
CA ILE A 745 32.67 -36.62 2.21
C ILE A 745 33.00 -37.97 2.88
N GLY A 746 32.65 -39.09 2.24
CA GLY A 746 33.00 -40.42 2.70
C GLY A 746 34.50 -40.65 2.74
N MET A 747 35.22 -40.24 1.68
CA MET A 747 36.69 -40.31 1.60
C MET A 747 37.34 -39.40 2.65
N LEU A 748 36.88 -38.13 2.81
CA LEU A 748 37.39 -37.22 3.83
C LEU A 748 37.24 -37.79 5.25
N ARG A 749 36.14 -38.49 5.51
CA ARG A 749 35.91 -39.18 6.79
C ARG A 749 36.81 -40.40 6.95
N ALA A 750 37.06 -41.15 5.87
CA ALA A 750 37.97 -42.31 5.89
C ALA A 750 39.42 -41.90 6.17
N ILE A 751 39.84 -40.71 5.72
CA ILE A 751 41.17 -40.13 5.97
C ILE A 751 41.25 -39.45 7.37
N GLY A 752 40.19 -39.54 8.20
CA GLY A 752 40.21 -39.07 9.58
C GLY A 752 39.47 -37.77 9.90
N LEU A 753 38.73 -37.20 8.95
CA LEU A 753 37.89 -36.02 9.25
C LEU A 753 36.70 -36.42 10.15
N ASP A 754 36.63 -35.84 11.37
CA ASP A 754 35.59 -36.16 12.35
C ASP A 754 34.21 -35.62 11.95
N ARG A 755 33.15 -36.17 12.57
CA ARG A 755 31.75 -35.77 12.31
C ARG A 755 31.49 -34.31 12.64
N LYS A 756 32.18 -33.74 13.64
CA LYS A 756 32.02 -32.33 14.04
C LYS A 756 32.59 -31.41 12.97
N SER A 757 33.75 -31.74 12.41
CA SER A 757 34.40 -31.02 11.33
C SER A 757 33.62 -31.04 10.02
N VAL A 758 32.98 -32.15 9.67
CA VAL A 758 32.05 -32.23 8.51
C VAL A 758 30.85 -31.32 8.73
N LYS A 759 30.22 -31.36 9.90
CA LYS A 759 29.10 -30.45 10.22
C LYS A 759 29.52 -28.98 10.13
N ARG A 760 30.70 -28.65 10.69
CA ARG A 760 31.24 -27.27 10.66
C ARG A 760 31.54 -26.82 9.24
N MET A 761 32.13 -27.67 8.42
CA MET A 761 32.41 -27.39 7.00
C MET A 761 31.14 -27.03 6.22
N VAL A 762 30.08 -27.87 6.31
CA VAL A 762 28.80 -27.62 5.60
C VAL A 762 28.12 -26.35 6.10
N ARG A 763 28.16 -26.06 7.42
CA ARG A 763 27.59 -24.84 7.99
C ARG A 763 28.34 -23.58 7.54
N LEU A 764 29.70 -23.64 7.52
CA LEU A 764 30.52 -22.52 7.03
C LEU A 764 30.33 -22.29 5.52
N GLU A 765 30.21 -23.34 4.72
CA GLU A 765 29.91 -23.26 3.30
C GLU A 765 28.57 -22.53 3.10
N SER A 766 27.52 -22.92 3.83
CA SER A 766 26.21 -22.28 3.77
C SER A 766 26.24 -20.81 4.25
N LEU A 767 26.93 -20.53 5.35
CA LEU A 767 27.10 -19.18 5.89
C LEU A 767 27.72 -18.24 4.86
N VAL A 768 28.81 -18.68 4.19
CA VAL A 768 29.48 -17.90 3.16
C VAL A 768 28.57 -17.61 1.97
N ILE A 769 27.80 -18.64 1.53
CA ILE A 769 26.86 -18.50 0.42
C ILE A 769 25.73 -17.53 0.78
N SER A 770 25.19 -17.63 1.98
CA SER A 770 24.09 -16.77 2.44
C SER A 770 24.53 -15.33 2.66
N LEU A 771 25.73 -15.10 3.26
CA LEU A 771 26.28 -13.75 3.39
C LEU A 771 26.60 -13.12 2.02
N PHE A 772 27.10 -13.92 1.08
CA PHE A 772 27.32 -13.46 -0.29
C PHE A 772 26.01 -13.00 -0.94
N GLY A 773 24.95 -13.79 -0.84
CA GLY A 773 23.60 -13.41 -1.30
C GLY A 773 23.06 -12.19 -0.55
N GLY A 774 23.32 -12.12 0.77
CA GLY A 774 22.94 -11.01 1.63
C GLY A 774 23.59 -9.68 1.23
N VAL A 775 24.91 -9.66 1.03
CA VAL A 775 25.64 -8.45 0.61
C VAL A 775 25.17 -7.95 -0.75
N LEU A 776 25.01 -8.87 -1.72
CA LEU A 776 24.48 -8.50 -3.04
C LEU A 776 23.04 -7.99 -2.94
N GLY A 777 22.21 -8.65 -2.12
CA GLY A 777 20.82 -8.24 -1.92
C GLY A 777 20.69 -6.87 -1.26
N VAL A 778 21.46 -6.61 -0.22
CA VAL A 778 21.49 -5.30 0.44
C VAL A 778 21.99 -4.22 -0.53
N GLY A 779 23.06 -4.48 -1.29
CA GLY A 779 23.59 -3.52 -2.27
C GLY A 779 22.58 -3.17 -3.37
N LEU A 780 21.92 -4.17 -3.96
CA LEU A 780 20.86 -3.94 -4.95
C LEU A 780 19.64 -3.24 -4.33
N GLY A 781 19.29 -3.61 -3.10
CA GLY A 781 18.17 -3.00 -2.37
C GLY A 781 18.40 -1.53 -2.10
N VAL A 782 19.60 -1.14 -1.67
CA VAL A 782 20.00 0.27 -1.52
C VAL A 782 19.90 1.02 -2.86
N PHE A 783 20.40 0.42 -3.94
CA PHE A 783 20.33 1.03 -5.27
C PHE A 783 18.86 1.25 -5.71
N PHE A 784 18.00 0.26 -5.56
CA PHE A 784 16.58 0.40 -5.92
C PHE A 784 15.82 1.34 -4.99
N GLY A 785 16.12 1.31 -3.68
CA GLY A 785 15.54 2.24 -2.71
C GLY A 785 15.93 3.69 -3.02
N TRP A 786 17.17 3.93 -3.39
CA TRP A 786 17.65 5.22 -3.87
C TRP A 786 16.93 5.66 -5.15
N ALA A 787 16.90 4.80 -6.15
CA ALA A 787 16.30 5.12 -7.45
C ALA A 787 14.79 5.41 -7.35
N ALA A 788 14.05 4.59 -6.57
CA ALA A 788 12.64 4.83 -6.30
C ALA A 788 12.42 6.13 -5.52
N GLY A 789 13.33 6.45 -4.61
CA GLY A 789 13.32 7.70 -3.88
C GLY A 789 13.54 8.93 -4.75
N GLN A 790 14.47 8.86 -5.72
CA GLN A 790 14.66 9.95 -6.68
C GLN A 790 13.39 10.22 -7.50
N LEU A 791 12.67 9.17 -7.87
CA LEU A 791 11.39 9.31 -8.59
C LEU A 791 10.31 9.96 -7.72
N LEU A 792 10.31 9.71 -6.41
CA LEU A 792 9.43 10.38 -5.44
C LEU A 792 9.88 11.82 -5.19
N GLY A 793 11.17 12.10 -5.21
CA GLY A 793 11.76 13.42 -5.01
C GLY A 793 11.29 14.45 -6.03
N THR A 794 10.83 14.03 -7.22
CA THR A 794 10.19 14.93 -8.20
C THR A 794 8.88 15.56 -7.69
N LYS A 795 8.23 14.94 -6.70
CA LYS A 795 7.00 15.45 -6.05
C LYS A 795 7.22 15.92 -4.61
N MET A 796 8.37 15.61 -4.03
CA MET A 796 8.73 15.94 -2.64
C MET A 796 10.14 16.53 -2.63
N PRO A 797 10.30 17.86 -2.80
CA PRO A 797 11.60 18.54 -2.79
C PRO A 797 12.42 18.26 -1.53
N THR A 798 11.77 18.05 -0.40
CA THR A 798 12.42 17.69 0.87
C THR A 798 12.93 16.25 0.95
N TYR A 799 12.79 15.44 -0.11
CA TYR A 799 13.23 14.05 -0.11
C TYR A 799 14.75 13.94 0.06
N GLU A 800 15.18 13.25 1.11
CA GLU A 800 16.59 12.93 1.38
C GLU A 800 16.79 11.43 1.58
N LEU A 801 17.83 10.89 0.95
CA LEU A 801 18.19 9.49 1.11
C LEU A 801 18.79 9.23 2.50
N VAL A 802 18.10 8.43 3.29
CA VAL A 802 18.60 7.95 4.59
C VAL A 802 18.84 6.46 4.56
N LEU A 803 20.06 6.05 4.87
CA LEU A 803 20.44 4.65 4.94
C LEU A 803 20.22 4.10 6.36
N PRO A 804 19.28 3.17 6.56
CA PRO A 804 19.01 2.58 7.87
C PRO A 804 20.05 1.52 8.24
N TRP A 805 21.28 1.92 8.58
CA TRP A 805 22.43 1.04 8.83
C TRP A 805 22.14 -0.08 9.83
N THR A 806 21.41 0.23 10.91
CA THR A 806 21.03 -0.76 11.92
C THR A 806 20.17 -1.88 11.33
N ARG A 807 19.14 -1.53 10.53
CA ARG A 807 18.27 -2.51 9.87
C ARG A 807 19.03 -3.32 8.82
N MET A 808 19.93 -2.68 8.05
CA MET A 808 20.79 -3.37 7.08
C MET A 808 21.73 -4.37 7.77
N GLY A 809 22.28 -4.01 8.92
CA GLY A 809 23.06 -4.92 9.76
C GLY A 809 22.24 -6.13 10.24
N ILE A 810 21.00 -5.89 10.68
CA ILE A 810 20.05 -6.96 11.06
C ILE A 810 19.77 -7.88 9.88
N PHE A 811 19.60 -7.36 8.67
CA PHE A 811 19.35 -8.19 7.48
C PHE A 811 20.54 -9.08 7.13
N LEU A 812 21.75 -8.58 7.28
CA LEU A 812 22.96 -9.40 7.09
C LEU A 812 23.09 -10.48 8.19
N LEU A 813 22.76 -10.16 9.44
CA LEU A 813 22.69 -11.14 10.53
C LEU A 813 21.61 -12.19 10.29
N LEU A 814 20.43 -11.78 9.81
CA LEU A 814 19.37 -12.71 9.42
C LEU A 814 19.82 -13.61 8.25
N ALA A 815 20.51 -13.06 7.24
CA ALA A 815 21.08 -13.86 6.16
C ALA A 815 22.07 -14.91 6.69
N ALA A 816 22.94 -14.54 7.63
CA ALA A 816 23.85 -15.44 8.30
C ALA A 816 23.11 -16.54 9.09
N ALA A 817 22.10 -16.13 9.86
CA ALA A 817 21.27 -17.06 10.64
C ALA A 817 20.52 -18.05 9.73
N VAL A 818 19.90 -17.56 8.66
CA VAL A 818 19.25 -18.39 7.63
C VAL A 818 20.23 -19.39 7.04
N GLY A 819 21.44 -18.95 6.70
CA GLY A 819 22.50 -19.83 6.19
C GLY A 819 22.84 -20.96 7.16
N VAL A 820 23.02 -20.65 8.43
CA VAL A 820 23.33 -21.67 9.46
C VAL A 820 22.15 -22.60 9.70
N LEU A 821 20.93 -22.06 9.82
CA LEU A 821 19.71 -22.85 10.06
C LEU A 821 19.40 -23.79 8.88
N ALA A 822 19.48 -23.28 7.65
CA ALA A 822 19.28 -24.08 6.44
C ALA A 822 20.27 -25.23 6.31
N ALA A 823 21.49 -25.07 6.85
CA ALA A 823 22.51 -26.10 6.85
C ALA A 823 22.34 -27.16 7.95
N LEU A 824 21.50 -26.98 8.96
CA LEU A 824 21.41 -27.87 10.12
C LEU A 824 21.07 -29.32 9.73
N TRP A 825 20.02 -29.47 8.91
CA TRP A 825 19.59 -30.79 8.48
C TRP A 825 20.56 -31.46 7.46
N PRO A 826 21.01 -30.73 6.38
CA PRO A 826 22.01 -31.27 5.46
C PRO A 826 23.33 -31.63 6.15
N ALA A 827 23.83 -30.83 7.06
CA ALA A 827 25.05 -31.06 7.80
C ALA A 827 24.95 -32.31 8.72
N ARG A 828 23.79 -32.51 9.38
CA ARG A 828 23.55 -33.71 10.19
C ARG A 828 23.54 -34.96 9.30
N ARG A 829 22.92 -34.90 8.12
CA ARG A 829 22.86 -35.98 7.15
C ARG A 829 24.24 -36.31 6.59
N ALA A 830 25.04 -35.29 6.21
CA ALA A 830 26.42 -35.47 5.76
C ALA A 830 27.31 -36.18 6.80
N ALA A 831 27.19 -35.80 8.08
CA ALA A 831 27.96 -36.41 9.15
C ALA A 831 27.57 -37.86 9.52
N ARG A 832 26.37 -38.29 9.10
CA ARG A 832 25.85 -39.66 9.33
C ARG A 832 26.03 -40.61 8.14
N LEU A 833 26.63 -40.16 7.03
CA LEU A 833 26.88 -40.99 5.88
C LEU A 833 27.73 -42.22 6.28
N ASN A 834 27.35 -43.42 5.80
CA ASN A 834 28.13 -44.65 6.00
C ASN A 834 29.33 -44.64 5.06
N MET A 835 30.55 -44.68 5.62
CA MET A 835 31.81 -44.64 4.87
C MET A 835 31.97 -45.81 3.89
N LEU A 836 31.61 -47.04 4.33
CA LEU A 836 31.72 -48.22 3.50
C LEU A 836 30.73 -48.22 2.33
N ALA A 837 29.51 -47.76 2.56
CA ALA A 837 28.50 -47.62 1.50
C ALA A 837 28.83 -46.47 0.50
N ALA A 838 29.46 -45.40 0.95
CA ALA A 838 29.86 -44.30 0.10
C ALA A 838 31.03 -44.61 -0.83
N ILE A 839 31.89 -45.56 -0.45
CA ILE A 839 33.05 -46.01 -1.25
C ILE A 839 32.67 -47.17 -2.18
N LYS A 840 31.68 -48.02 -1.81
CA LYS A 840 31.23 -49.16 -2.60
C LYS A 840 30.25 -48.86 -3.75
N SER A 841 29.75 -47.65 -3.86
CA SER A 841 28.80 -47.24 -4.94
C SER A 841 29.58 -46.94 -6.23
N GLU A 842 30.09 -47.95 -6.94
CA GLU A 842 30.44 -47.88 -8.36
C GLU A 842 29.22 -48.09 -9.24
#